data_f87c947850318494fbdde6e56036b1b6
#
_entry.id   f87c947850318494fbdde6e56036b1b6
#
_cell.length_a   1.000
_cell.length_b   1.000
_cell.length_c   1.000
_cell.angle_alpha   90.00
_cell.angle_beta   90.00
_cell.angle_gamma   90.00
#
_symmetry.space_group_name_H-M   'P 1'
#
loop_
_entity.id
_entity.type
_entity.pdbx_description
1 polymer ?
#
loop_
_entity_poly.entity_id
_entity_poly.type
_entity_poly.pdbx_seq_one_letter_code
_entity_poly.pdbx_strand_id
1 'polypeptide(L)'
;MPAPTSARSRLFVPCLIALLGLLAAACSSSGSAGEPGDAATPSDSGSATTDGTGSADDDATSPDSSFGQTVVTPTPPNEPEPLSGSFTKLTEPGVGGRITSIAFDPANPDRLFVGGDLLGIAVTDDFGDTWQSTTGLASWEIGDITTTASADGRIWTGSLSGPQSSTDGIDWTLSRNGMPEISSARYSLATEAVLIDPNNNSHLLAFNGNQRDWQAPGAVDPSGSGQWTGDGSVWESLDSGSSWTQLSTVAPAGNIRAAAFNANGTQLYGAVARRGVFVSTDGGATWTQSAEGLPHGNPYDITAHPTDPNTAWVSMGDGPEVNGRIVAGGIWRTTNAGASWEAANEGLSIVSNSTAANTGSFHQIVVAPSDPDRLYTSNVAPGQAAIYRSDDGGSSWSIIADATTRRPNPYQGALRAFDIGVHPADADRVAIGSDDTLLGTTDGGATWTDLTTREDTEGFFSGQGYSGLVSTDIVFNPNDPNDVTLLGFDGGNFIQTIDGGLTWRRTIQDISAWGGGVEAAYSPNNPDRIYVLLGQFSNFRGIGISDNGGSTFRLAAGASAGLPEVSNVTGGAAGMAVTDANGTDLVFAVVGELLYRSDDAGDSFSEVPGISGARDVAVTPDGSVFVSTSGGTLLSTDGGTGFNPAGAPPAGITTLYTSQAEPGVVYGVAFREGDGGMYRFDGGEWTQLFDDFFAHGVAVNPENPQQLAVVTTEPQFNDISSATGVHLSNDGGASWTPIVDGLPMTRLRTAEFDPANPERLVVGTTGRGFYEISFPEALSS
;
A
#
# COMPACT_ATOMS: atom_id res chain seq x y z
N MET A 1 45.62 17.30 -35.07
CA MET A 1 45.57 16.20 -34.13
C MET A 1 44.62 16.60 -33.03
N PRO A 2 43.41 16.05 -32.95
CA PRO A 2 42.58 16.15 -31.78
C PRO A 2 42.55 14.81 -31.03
N ALA A 3 42.55 14.86 -29.72
CA ALA A 3 42.50 13.75 -28.80
C ALA A 3 41.08 13.14 -28.73
N PRO A 4 40.93 11.87 -28.35
CA PRO A 4 39.65 11.19 -28.37
C PRO A 4 38.87 11.46 -27.08
N THR A 5 37.62 11.82 -27.24
CA THR A 5 36.60 11.87 -26.18
C THR A 5 36.13 10.49 -25.85
N SER A 6 36.32 10.03 -24.62
CA SER A 6 35.80 8.78 -24.11
C SER A 6 34.32 8.96 -23.75
N ALA A 7 33.43 8.28 -24.46
CA ALA A 7 32.05 8.08 -24.10
C ALA A 7 31.97 7.04 -22.98
N ARG A 8 31.54 7.44 -21.81
CA ARG A 8 31.12 6.51 -20.73
C ARG A 8 29.68 6.08 -20.99
N SER A 9 29.50 4.87 -21.42
CA SER A 9 28.23 4.19 -21.43
C SER A 9 27.78 3.90 -19.96
N ARG A 10 26.72 4.49 -19.53
CA ARG A 10 26.02 4.10 -18.30
C ARG A 10 25.15 2.89 -18.61
N LEU A 11 25.55 1.74 -18.12
CA LEU A 11 24.68 0.57 -18.04
C LEU A 11 23.64 0.84 -16.94
N PHE A 12 22.39 1.00 -17.32
CA PHE A 12 21.26 0.85 -16.42
C PHE A 12 20.95 -0.64 -16.31
N VAL A 13 21.16 -1.21 -15.13
CA VAL A 13 20.68 -2.54 -14.77
C VAL A 13 19.30 -2.33 -14.07
N PRO A 14 18.23 -2.95 -14.54
CA PRO A 14 16.94 -2.89 -13.84
C PRO A 14 17.00 -3.77 -12.60
N CYS A 15 16.93 -3.17 -11.43
CA CYS A 15 16.86 -3.85 -10.14
C CYS A 15 15.38 -4.00 -9.72
N LEU A 16 14.68 -5.02 -10.23
CA LEU A 16 13.28 -5.31 -9.88
C LEU A 16 13.07 -6.73 -9.32
N ILE A 17 14.07 -7.39 -8.75
CA ILE A 17 13.96 -8.81 -8.35
C ILE A 17 14.52 -9.06 -6.93
N ALA A 18 14.40 -8.14 -6.00
CA ALA A 18 14.89 -8.36 -4.64
C ALA A 18 13.80 -8.50 -3.54
N LEU A 19 12.52 -8.42 -3.88
CA LEU A 19 11.44 -8.42 -2.86
C LEU A 19 10.99 -9.80 -2.37
N LEU A 20 11.54 -10.89 -2.89
CA LEU A 20 11.04 -12.26 -2.63
C LEU A 20 12.05 -13.20 -1.95
N GLY A 21 13.21 -12.74 -1.57
CA GLY A 21 14.31 -13.62 -1.10
C GLY A 21 14.47 -13.81 0.40
N LEU A 22 13.83 -13.06 1.27
CA LEU A 22 14.18 -12.97 2.68
C LEU A 22 13.24 -13.66 3.68
N LEU A 23 12.20 -14.36 3.24
CA LEU A 23 11.30 -15.10 4.14
C LEU A 23 11.37 -16.62 4.02
N ALA A 24 12.30 -17.17 3.24
CA ALA A 24 12.43 -18.62 3.03
C ALA A 24 13.59 -19.29 3.80
N ALA A 25 14.29 -18.60 4.68
CA ALA A 25 15.52 -19.14 5.33
C ALA A 25 15.36 -19.56 6.81
N ALA A 26 14.15 -19.72 7.31
CA ALA A 26 13.96 -20.08 8.73
C ALA A 26 13.12 -21.34 8.96
N CYS A 27 13.15 -22.34 8.08
CA CYS A 27 12.65 -23.70 8.42
C CYS A 27 13.35 -24.76 7.57
N SER A 28 14.53 -25.18 7.96
CA SER A 28 15.06 -26.50 7.62
C SER A 28 16.12 -26.95 8.62
N SER A 29 15.72 -27.74 9.60
CA SER A 29 16.58 -28.82 10.11
C SER A 29 15.76 -29.90 10.80
N SER A 30 15.70 -31.01 10.10
CA SER A 30 15.92 -32.40 10.57
C SER A 30 14.96 -33.03 11.59
N GLY A 31 14.31 -34.07 11.19
CA GLY A 31 14.66 -35.42 11.55
C GLY A 31 13.50 -36.41 11.63
N SER A 32 13.49 -37.28 10.70
CA SER A 32 13.17 -38.73 10.70
C SER A 32 12.03 -39.32 11.55
N ALA A 33 11.06 -39.89 10.81
CA ALA A 33 10.55 -41.26 10.88
C ALA A 33 9.93 -41.82 12.16
N GLY A 34 8.69 -42.27 12.03
CA GLY A 34 8.07 -43.28 12.88
C GLY A 34 6.56 -43.35 12.82
N GLU A 35 6.02 -44.09 11.89
CA GLU A 35 4.65 -44.64 11.93
C GLU A 35 4.70 -46.06 12.55
N PRO A 36 3.55 -46.72 12.82
CA PRO A 36 2.15 -46.36 13.05
C PRO A 36 1.50 -47.07 14.27
N GLY A 37 0.27 -46.78 14.58
CA GLY A 37 -0.51 -47.59 15.53
C GLY A 37 -1.93 -47.14 15.83
N ASP A 38 -2.83 -47.77 15.23
CA ASP A 38 -4.27 -47.95 15.32
C ASP A 38 -5.07 -47.65 16.60
N ALA A 39 -6.26 -47.16 16.35
CA ALA A 39 -7.57 -47.60 16.85
C ALA A 39 -8.09 -47.10 18.23
N ALA A 40 -9.18 -46.41 18.26
CA ALA A 40 -10.50 -46.85 18.76
C ALA A 40 -11.35 -45.69 19.32
N THR A 41 -12.44 -45.43 18.67
CA THR A 41 -13.67 -44.92 19.28
C THR A 41 -14.34 -45.99 20.14
N PRO A 42 -15.21 -45.73 21.09
CA PRO A 42 -16.59 -45.33 20.76
C PRO A 42 -17.36 -44.45 21.78
N SER A 43 -18.37 -43.75 21.27
CA SER A 43 -19.80 -43.68 21.65
C SER A 43 -20.18 -43.40 23.12
N ASP A 44 -21.04 -42.52 23.35
CA ASP A 44 -22.49 -42.35 23.14
C ASP A 44 -23.26 -42.08 24.45
N SER A 45 -24.36 -41.37 24.36
CA SER A 45 -25.55 -41.26 25.22
C SER A 45 -25.43 -40.36 26.45
N GLY A 46 -26.37 -39.45 26.77
CA GLY A 46 -27.74 -39.26 26.36
C GLY A 46 -28.44 -38.25 27.25
N SER A 47 -29.27 -37.50 26.63
CA SER A 47 -30.65 -37.15 26.95
C SER A 47 -31.14 -37.01 28.42
N ALA A 48 -31.76 -35.86 28.71
CA ALA A 48 -33.17 -35.68 29.04
C ALA A 48 -33.43 -34.49 29.96
N THR A 49 -34.09 -33.47 29.48
CA THR A 49 -35.42 -32.92 29.78
C THR A 49 -35.96 -33.00 31.23
N THR A 50 -36.40 -31.90 31.79
CA THR A 50 -37.80 -31.51 31.99
C THR A 50 -37.92 -30.29 32.91
N ASP A 51 -38.63 -29.29 32.42
CA ASP A 51 -39.84 -28.62 32.90
C ASP A 51 -40.12 -28.50 34.39
N GLY A 52 -40.62 -27.31 34.77
CA GLY A 52 -41.41 -27.13 35.99
C GLY A 52 -41.62 -25.68 36.43
N THR A 53 -42.62 -25.10 35.89
CA THR A 53 -43.44 -23.94 36.30
C THR A 53 -43.75 -23.83 37.79
N GLY A 54 -44.00 -22.60 38.28
CA GLY A 54 -44.82 -22.41 39.45
C GLY A 54 -44.66 -21.07 40.13
N SER A 55 -45.68 -20.28 40.03
CA SER A 55 -46.00 -18.95 40.47
C SER A 55 -46.34 -18.80 41.95
N ALA A 56 -46.36 -17.53 42.33
CA ALA A 56 -47.31 -16.81 43.18
C ALA A 56 -47.03 -16.59 44.69
N ASP A 57 -47.02 -15.32 44.98
CA ASP A 57 -47.75 -14.54 46.02
C ASP A 57 -47.59 -14.88 47.51
N ASP A 58 -47.27 -13.95 48.38
CA ASP A 58 -48.14 -13.06 49.13
C ASP A 58 -47.42 -12.41 50.36
N ASP A 59 -47.52 -11.12 50.41
CA ASP A 59 -47.88 -10.19 51.43
C ASP A 59 -47.55 -10.52 52.90
N ALA A 60 -46.92 -9.57 53.62
CA ALA A 60 -47.39 -8.96 54.82
C ALA A 60 -46.40 -8.05 55.60
N THR A 61 -46.70 -6.77 55.58
CA THR A 61 -46.66 -5.78 56.68
C THR A 61 -45.50 -5.66 57.68
N SER A 62 -45.00 -4.41 57.68
CA SER A 62 -44.21 -3.66 58.71
C SER A 62 -44.64 -3.84 60.18
N PRO A 63 -43.93 -3.32 61.26
CA PRO A 63 -43.47 -1.93 61.29
C PRO A 63 -42.12 -1.62 62.02
N ASP A 64 -41.56 -0.50 61.58
CA ASP A 64 -40.94 0.63 62.28
C ASP A 64 -40.06 0.42 63.54
N SER A 65 -38.78 0.86 63.38
CA SER A 65 -38.18 1.75 64.40
C SER A 65 -36.84 2.34 63.86
N SER A 66 -36.84 3.65 63.83
CA SER A 66 -35.76 4.59 63.54
C SER A 66 -34.46 4.34 64.27
N PHE A 67 -33.33 4.45 63.58
CA PHE A 67 -32.13 5.24 63.97
C PHE A 67 -31.27 5.55 62.70
N GLY A 68 -31.16 6.85 62.44
CA GLY A 68 -30.39 7.34 61.34
C GLY A 68 -28.87 7.10 61.51
N GLN A 69 -28.27 6.45 60.52
CA GLN A 69 -26.90 6.65 60.11
C GLN A 69 -26.93 6.77 58.59
N THR A 70 -26.58 7.95 58.14
CA THR A 70 -26.27 8.20 56.72
C THR A 70 -25.01 7.39 56.38
N VAL A 71 -25.21 6.23 55.80
CA VAL A 71 -24.13 5.55 55.09
C VAL A 71 -23.94 6.31 53.80
N VAL A 72 -22.88 7.13 53.73
CA VAL A 72 -22.37 7.67 52.47
C VAL A 72 -21.80 6.45 51.74
N THR A 73 -22.58 5.90 50.82
CA THR A 73 -22.05 5.00 49.79
C THR A 73 -21.03 5.81 49.03
N PRO A 74 -19.74 5.36 48.93
CA PRO A 74 -18.81 5.98 48.03
C PRO A 74 -19.41 5.83 46.63
N THR A 75 -19.55 6.94 45.92
CA THR A 75 -19.79 6.93 44.47
C THR A 75 -18.70 6.05 43.86
N PRO A 76 -19.03 5.04 43.08
CA PRO A 76 -18.00 4.32 42.32
C PRO A 76 -17.20 5.37 41.53
N PRO A 77 -15.90 5.23 41.42
CA PRO A 77 -15.13 6.10 40.53
C PRO A 77 -15.83 6.07 39.19
N ASN A 78 -16.02 7.24 38.57
CA ASN A 78 -16.53 7.33 37.20
C ASN A 78 -15.74 6.35 36.39
N GLU A 79 -16.40 5.40 35.73
CA GLU A 79 -15.76 4.68 34.65
C GLU A 79 -15.27 5.77 33.70
N PRO A 80 -14.00 5.71 33.23
CA PRO A 80 -13.51 6.69 32.29
C PRO A 80 -14.45 6.67 31.08
N GLU A 81 -14.92 7.84 30.66
CA GLU A 81 -15.73 7.98 29.44
C GLU A 81 -14.99 7.27 28.30
N PRO A 82 -15.66 6.47 27.48
CA PRO A 82 -15.01 5.81 26.37
C PRO A 82 -14.38 6.85 25.46
N LEU A 83 -13.10 6.63 25.12
CA LEU A 83 -12.38 7.43 24.16
C LEU A 83 -13.16 7.42 22.84
N SER A 84 -13.70 8.56 22.46
CA SER A 84 -14.44 8.71 21.22
C SER A 84 -13.84 9.84 20.40
N GLY A 85 -13.52 9.55 19.16
CA GLY A 85 -13.02 10.48 18.17
C GLY A 85 -13.00 9.80 16.83
N SER A 86 -12.93 10.58 15.76
CA SER A 86 -12.81 10.08 14.40
C SER A 86 -11.52 10.61 13.79
N PHE A 87 -10.76 9.74 13.15
CA PHE A 87 -9.56 10.13 12.42
C PHE A 87 -9.89 10.97 11.21
N THR A 88 -9.09 11.99 10.96
CA THR A 88 -9.15 12.83 9.78
C THR A 88 -7.85 12.71 8.98
N LYS A 89 -7.96 12.77 7.65
CA LYS A 89 -6.82 12.72 6.74
C LYS A 89 -5.99 14.00 6.85
N LEU A 90 -4.66 13.87 6.92
CA LEU A 90 -3.76 15.01 6.76
C LEU A 90 -3.78 15.53 5.32
N THR A 91 -3.30 16.76 5.14
CA THR A 91 -3.27 17.45 3.84
C THR A 91 -1.97 17.25 3.08
N GLU A 92 -1.21 16.20 3.38
CA GLU A 92 0.01 15.91 2.64
C GLU A 92 -0.30 15.63 1.15
N PRO A 93 0.62 15.99 0.23
CA PRO A 93 0.43 15.79 -1.21
C PRO A 93 0.06 14.33 -1.53
N GLY A 94 -0.84 14.14 -2.48
CA GLY A 94 -1.21 12.83 -2.97
C GLY A 94 -0.06 12.22 -3.76
N VAL A 95 0.49 11.13 -3.25
CA VAL A 95 1.68 10.50 -3.80
C VAL A 95 1.71 9.01 -3.47
N GLY A 96 2.53 8.30 -4.26
CA GLY A 96 2.86 6.90 -4.04
C GLY A 96 1.75 5.94 -4.42
N GLY A 97 2.18 4.72 -4.66
CA GLY A 97 1.36 3.63 -5.15
C GLY A 97 1.00 3.75 -6.63
N ARG A 98 0.83 2.61 -7.26
CA ARG A 98 0.40 2.55 -8.66
C ARG A 98 -1.12 2.58 -8.71
N ILE A 99 -1.67 3.43 -9.55
CA ILE A 99 -3.10 3.42 -9.87
C ILE A 99 -3.35 2.31 -10.88
N THR A 100 -4.22 1.37 -10.53
CA THR A 100 -4.50 0.16 -11.30
C THR A 100 -5.87 0.17 -11.95
N SER A 101 -6.80 0.98 -11.43
CA SER A 101 -8.14 1.10 -11.99
C SER A 101 -8.73 2.49 -11.78
N ILE A 102 -9.40 3.00 -12.82
CA ILE A 102 -10.13 4.27 -12.83
C ILE A 102 -11.47 4.05 -13.50
N ALA A 103 -12.56 4.25 -12.76
CA ALA A 103 -13.89 4.02 -13.29
C ALA A 103 -14.86 5.16 -12.93
N PHE A 104 -15.51 5.75 -13.94
CA PHE A 104 -16.64 6.63 -13.71
C PHE A 104 -17.92 5.83 -13.48
N ASP A 105 -18.80 6.34 -12.63
CA ASP A 105 -20.11 5.74 -12.40
C ASP A 105 -21.12 6.21 -13.47
N PRO A 106 -21.63 5.33 -14.33
CA PRO A 106 -22.60 5.73 -15.33
C PRO A 106 -23.95 6.17 -14.73
N ALA A 107 -24.26 5.79 -13.48
CA ALA A 107 -25.46 6.21 -12.77
C ALA A 107 -25.28 7.59 -12.10
N ASN A 108 -24.06 7.92 -11.71
CA ASN A 108 -23.65 9.24 -11.22
C ASN A 108 -22.38 9.69 -11.95
N PRO A 109 -22.47 10.28 -13.14
CA PRO A 109 -21.33 10.54 -14.00
C PRO A 109 -20.20 11.40 -13.39
N ASP A 110 -20.50 12.22 -12.38
CA ASP A 110 -19.49 13.01 -11.67
C ASP A 110 -18.68 12.17 -10.67
N ARG A 111 -19.17 10.98 -10.30
CA ARG A 111 -18.48 10.06 -9.39
C ARG A 111 -17.39 9.31 -10.11
N LEU A 112 -16.19 9.38 -9.55
CA LEU A 112 -14.99 8.70 -10.02
C LEU A 112 -14.43 7.80 -8.92
N PHE A 113 -14.20 6.53 -9.25
CA PHE A 113 -13.51 5.56 -8.43
C PHE A 113 -12.08 5.41 -8.91
N VAL A 114 -11.15 5.35 -7.96
CA VAL A 114 -9.73 5.12 -8.24
C VAL A 114 -9.23 4.01 -7.34
N GLY A 115 -8.78 2.93 -7.94
CA GLY A 115 -8.17 1.77 -7.29
C GLY A 115 -6.67 1.73 -7.48
N GLY A 116 -5.96 1.09 -6.58
CA GLY A 116 -4.51 1.02 -6.72
C GLY A 116 -3.85 -0.11 -5.95
N ASP A 117 -2.55 -0.23 -6.19
CA ASP A 117 -1.64 -1.11 -5.48
C ASP A 117 -1.45 -0.59 -4.05
N LEU A 118 -1.92 -1.34 -3.06
CA LEU A 118 -1.92 -1.00 -1.63
C LEU A 118 -2.84 0.17 -1.23
N LEU A 119 -3.46 0.85 -2.18
CA LEU A 119 -4.27 2.04 -1.93
C LEU A 119 -5.72 1.71 -1.55
N GLY A 120 -6.19 0.49 -1.89
CA GLY A 120 -7.61 0.22 -1.88
C GLY A 120 -8.34 1.07 -2.92
N ILE A 121 -9.54 1.53 -2.58
CA ILE A 121 -10.37 2.37 -3.46
C ILE A 121 -10.56 3.74 -2.80
N ALA A 122 -10.45 4.81 -3.57
CA ALA A 122 -10.85 6.16 -3.21
C ALA A 122 -11.94 6.66 -4.17
N VAL A 123 -12.80 7.54 -3.69
CA VAL A 123 -13.96 8.04 -4.43
C VAL A 123 -13.97 9.56 -4.39
N THR A 124 -14.26 10.19 -5.53
CA THR A 124 -14.55 11.62 -5.64
C THR A 124 -15.86 11.85 -6.40
N ASP A 125 -16.65 12.80 -5.96
CA ASP A 125 -17.89 13.23 -6.63
C ASP A 125 -17.73 14.60 -7.31
N ASP A 126 -16.53 15.19 -7.29
CA ASP A 126 -16.20 16.53 -7.79
C ASP A 126 -14.90 16.55 -8.60
N PHE A 127 -14.56 15.41 -9.20
CA PHE A 127 -13.39 15.23 -10.05
C PHE A 127 -12.06 15.58 -9.39
N GLY A 128 -11.92 15.20 -8.11
CA GLY A 128 -10.67 15.27 -7.37
C GLY A 128 -10.51 16.49 -6.48
N ASP A 129 -11.52 17.39 -6.41
CA ASP A 129 -11.49 18.49 -5.44
C ASP A 129 -11.59 17.99 -4.01
N THR A 130 -12.39 16.93 -3.78
CA THR A 130 -12.45 16.21 -2.50
C THR A 130 -12.46 14.70 -2.70
N TRP A 131 -11.95 13.96 -1.72
CA TRP A 131 -11.87 12.51 -1.76
C TRP A 131 -12.50 11.87 -0.53
N GLN A 132 -13.18 10.75 -0.75
CA GLN A 132 -13.71 9.89 0.30
C GLN A 132 -12.94 8.57 0.31
N SER A 133 -12.60 8.12 1.50
CA SER A 133 -12.03 6.80 1.72
C SER A 133 -13.13 5.74 1.77
N THR A 134 -12.82 4.55 1.28
CA THR A 134 -13.71 3.39 1.36
C THR A 134 -13.35 2.52 2.55
N THR A 135 -14.32 1.75 3.05
CA THR A 135 -14.18 0.84 4.18
C THR A 135 -14.55 -0.59 3.79
N GLY A 136 -14.22 -1.56 4.64
CA GLY A 136 -14.62 -2.95 4.49
C GLY A 136 -13.88 -3.74 3.40
N LEU A 137 -12.88 -3.16 2.74
CA LEU A 137 -12.07 -3.89 1.76
C LEU A 137 -11.30 -5.03 2.44
N ALA A 138 -11.45 -6.23 1.93
CA ALA A 138 -10.73 -7.40 2.40
C ALA A 138 -9.28 -7.44 1.88
N SER A 139 -9.01 -6.81 0.73
CA SER A 139 -7.69 -6.64 0.15
C SER A 139 -7.54 -5.23 -0.39
N TRP A 140 -6.32 -4.70 -0.31
CA TRP A 140 -5.95 -3.34 -0.72
C TRP A 140 -5.34 -3.27 -2.12
N GLU A 141 -4.99 -4.40 -2.69
CA GLU A 141 -4.61 -4.49 -4.10
C GLU A 141 -5.88 -4.72 -4.92
N ILE A 142 -6.22 -3.75 -5.74
CA ILE A 142 -7.47 -3.65 -6.48
C ILE A 142 -7.20 -3.94 -7.96
N GLY A 143 -8.02 -4.81 -8.54
CA GLY A 143 -8.14 -5.00 -9.98
C GLY A 143 -9.12 -4.01 -10.60
N ASP A 144 -9.71 -4.37 -11.72
CA ASP A 144 -10.67 -3.50 -12.40
C ASP A 144 -11.92 -3.23 -11.56
N ILE A 145 -12.35 -1.97 -11.56
CA ILE A 145 -13.58 -1.52 -10.91
C ILE A 145 -14.69 -1.46 -11.97
N THR A 146 -15.74 -2.25 -11.76
CA THR A 146 -16.92 -2.31 -12.62
C THR A 146 -18.06 -1.54 -11.97
N THR A 147 -18.36 -0.37 -12.50
CA THR A 147 -19.37 0.56 -11.99
C THR A 147 -20.77 0.33 -12.57
N THR A 148 -20.91 -0.50 -13.61
CA THR A 148 -22.22 -1.01 -14.03
C THR A 148 -22.80 -1.86 -12.89
N ALA A 149 -23.99 -1.49 -12.42
CA ALA A 149 -24.59 -2.19 -11.28
C ALA A 149 -25.19 -3.53 -11.67
N SER A 150 -24.97 -4.56 -10.82
CA SER A 150 -25.68 -5.82 -10.87
C SER A 150 -27.19 -5.64 -10.55
N ALA A 151 -27.99 -6.70 -10.72
CA ALA A 151 -29.44 -6.62 -10.55
C ALA A 151 -29.89 -6.18 -9.15
N ASP A 152 -29.06 -6.40 -8.14
CA ASP A 152 -29.28 -5.96 -6.76
C ASP A 152 -28.66 -4.59 -6.43
N GLY A 153 -28.15 -3.87 -7.44
CA GLY A 153 -27.64 -2.52 -7.31
C GLY A 153 -26.16 -2.43 -6.89
N ARG A 154 -25.43 -3.55 -6.84
CA ARG A 154 -24.01 -3.55 -6.46
C ARG A 154 -23.09 -3.23 -7.63
N ILE A 155 -22.07 -2.44 -7.35
CA ILE A 155 -20.87 -2.30 -8.17
C ILE A 155 -19.78 -3.26 -7.67
N TRP A 156 -18.77 -3.52 -8.48
CA TRP A 156 -17.86 -4.63 -8.26
C TRP A 156 -16.40 -4.22 -8.48
N THR A 157 -15.50 -4.94 -7.84
CA THR A 157 -14.06 -4.90 -8.16
C THR A 157 -13.43 -6.29 -8.01
N GLY A 158 -12.40 -6.52 -8.79
CA GLY A 158 -11.45 -7.58 -8.52
C GLY A 158 -10.49 -7.20 -7.39
N SER A 159 -9.91 -8.18 -6.72
CA SER A 159 -8.85 -7.98 -5.73
C SER A 159 -8.03 -9.25 -5.52
N LEU A 160 -6.94 -9.17 -4.74
CA LEU A 160 -6.17 -10.37 -4.36
C LEU A 160 -7.00 -11.40 -3.59
N SER A 161 -7.97 -10.95 -2.83
CA SER A 161 -8.84 -11.83 -2.03
C SER A 161 -10.03 -12.41 -2.81
N GLY A 162 -10.24 -11.98 -4.03
CA GLY A 162 -11.39 -12.34 -4.85
C GLY A 162 -12.29 -11.16 -5.18
N PRO A 163 -13.51 -11.40 -5.71
CA PRO A 163 -14.47 -10.35 -6.01
C PRO A 163 -14.93 -9.63 -4.75
N GLN A 164 -15.03 -8.32 -4.80
CA GLN A 164 -15.63 -7.48 -3.77
C GLN A 164 -16.74 -6.62 -4.36
N SER A 165 -17.73 -6.27 -3.57
CA SER A 165 -18.88 -5.49 -4.02
C SER A 165 -19.32 -4.44 -3.01
N SER A 166 -19.96 -3.38 -3.51
CA SER A 166 -20.56 -2.31 -2.72
C SER A 166 -21.88 -1.86 -3.32
N THR A 167 -22.82 -1.41 -2.48
CA THR A 167 -24.09 -0.80 -2.91
C THR A 167 -24.05 0.72 -2.96
N ASP A 168 -23.06 1.34 -2.35
CA ASP A 168 -22.91 2.80 -2.26
C ASP A 168 -21.54 3.31 -2.76
N GLY A 169 -20.63 2.36 -3.05
CA GLY A 169 -19.27 2.66 -3.47
C GLY A 169 -18.33 3.00 -2.32
N ILE A 170 -18.80 3.02 -1.07
CA ILE A 170 -18.03 3.36 0.12
C ILE A 170 -17.78 2.13 0.98
N ASP A 171 -18.82 1.39 1.31
CA ASP A 171 -18.71 0.17 2.13
C ASP A 171 -18.63 -1.07 1.24
N TRP A 172 -17.48 -1.75 1.28
CA TRP A 172 -17.18 -2.91 0.45
C TRP A 172 -17.24 -4.21 1.23
N THR A 173 -17.65 -5.27 0.58
CA THR A 173 -17.71 -6.61 1.16
C THR A 173 -17.16 -7.64 0.19
N LEU A 174 -16.43 -8.62 0.75
CA LEU A 174 -15.91 -9.76 0.00
C LEU A 174 -17.06 -10.69 -0.43
N SER A 175 -17.10 -11.10 -1.70
CA SER A 175 -18.11 -11.96 -2.28
C SER A 175 -17.45 -13.15 -2.96
N ARG A 176 -17.30 -14.28 -2.26
CA ARG A 176 -16.58 -15.46 -2.76
C ARG A 176 -17.21 -16.81 -2.39
N ASN A 177 -18.47 -16.80 -1.96
CA ASN A 177 -19.18 -18.05 -1.62
C ASN A 177 -19.19 -19.02 -2.80
N GLY A 178 -18.70 -20.23 -2.61
CA GLY A 178 -18.51 -21.22 -3.66
C GLY A 178 -17.12 -21.23 -4.32
N MET A 179 -16.31 -20.19 -4.13
CA MET A 179 -14.89 -20.20 -4.49
C MET A 179 -14.07 -20.95 -3.43
N PRO A 180 -12.88 -21.48 -3.78
CA PRO A 180 -12.00 -22.14 -2.83
C PRO A 180 -11.66 -21.23 -1.63
N GLU A 181 -11.44 -21.84 -0.46
CA GLU A 181 -10.94 -21.09 0.68
C GLU A 181 -9.57 -20.47 0.39
N ILE A 182 -9.30 -19.31 1.01
CA ILE A 182 -7.98 -18.68 0.92
C ILE A 182 -6.98 -19.60 1.58
N SER A 183 -6.06 -20.14 0.81
CA SER A 183 -4.93 -20.88 1.36
C SER A 183 -3.91 -19.88 1.91
N SER A 184 -3.00 -20.33 2.78
CA SER A 184 -1.85 -19.54 3.23
C SER A 184 -0.90 -19.12 2.09
N ALA A 185 -1.15 -19.57 0.86
CA ALA A 185 -0.45 -19.11 -0.33
C ALA A 185 -1.01 -17.76 -0.77
N ARG A 186 -0.16 -16.75 -0.79
CA ARG A 186 -0.47 -15.43 -1.34
C ARG A 186 -0.98 -15.56 -2.77
N TYR A 187 -1.99 -14.76 -3.13
CA TYR A 187 -2.52 -14.64 -4.49
C TYR A 187 -3.26 -15.86 -5.04
N SER A 188 -3.75 -16.75 -4.20
CA SER A 188 -4.39 -18.00 -4.66
C SER A 188 -5.69 -17.80 -5.43
N LEU A 189 -6.33 -16.64 -5.30
CA LEU A 189 -7.63 -16.33 -5.92
C LEU A 189 -7.74 -14.90 -6.45
N ALA A 190 -6.61 -14.28 -6.81
CA ALA A 190 -6.62 -12.94 -7.38
C ALA A 190 -7.63 -12.88 -8.53
N THR A 191 -8.59 -11.98 -8.38
CA THR A 191 -9.58 -11.65 -9.39
C THR A 191 -9.16 -10.35 -10.05
N GLU A 192 -8.97 -10.37 -11.37
CA GLU A 192 -8.59 -9.18 -12.15
C GLU A 192 -9.80 -8.30 -12.37
N ALA A 193 -10.90 -8.87 -12.86
CA ALA A 193 -12.10 -8.14 -13.19
C ALA A 193 -13.36 -8.95 -12.86
N VAL A 194 -14.45 -8.22 -12.59
CA VAL A 194 -15.81 -8.76 -12.53
C VAL A 194 -16.64 -8.10 -13.62
N LEU A 195 -17.10 -8.84 -14.60
CA LEU A 195 -17.98 -8.33 -15.65
C LEU A 195 -19.44 -8.68 -15.38
N ILE A 196 -20.32 -7.75 -15.75
CA ILE A 196 -21.78 -7.93 -15.69
C ILE A 196 -22.30 -8.15 -17.12
N ASP A 197 -23.07 -9.22 -17.31
CA ASP A 197 -23.71 -9.51 -18.59
C ASP A 197 -24.71 -8.40 -18.94
N PRO A 198 -24.52 -7.65 -20.03
CA PRO A 198 -25.39 -6.55 -20.40
C PRO A 198 -26.84 -7.00 -20.72
N ASN A 199 -27.07 -8.28 -20.97
CA ASN A 199 -28.40 -8.83 -21.22
C ASN A 199 -29.06 -9.42 -19.97
N ASN A 200 -28.28 -9.66 -18.91
CA ASN A 200 -28.77 -10.23 -17.66
C ASN A 200 -27.86 -9.77 -16.50
N ASN A 201 -28.17 -8.68 -15.88
CA ASN A 201 -27.36 -8.08 -14.82
C ASN A 201 -27.37 -8.85 -13.48
N SER A 202 -28.06 -10.00 -13.39
CA SER A 202 -27.83 -11.00 -12.31
C SER A 202 -26.72 -11.99 -12.65
N HIS A 203 -26.31 -12.05 -13.92
CA HIS A 203 -25.24 -12.90 -14.41
C HIS A 203 -23.92 -12.14 -14.41
N LEU A 204 -22.98 -12.62 -13.62
CA LEU A 204 -21.66 -12.03 -13.46
C LEU A 204 -20.57 -13.04 -13.80
N LEU A 205 -19.47 -12.55 -14.34
CA LEU A 205 -18.27 -13.32 -14.60
C LEU A 205 -17.09 -12.72 -13.85
N ALA A 206 -16.42 -13.51 -13.03
CA ALA A 206 -15.18 -13.12 -12.38
C ALA A 206 -14.01 -13.82 -13.06
N PHE A 207 -13.00 -13.05 -13.45
CA PHE A 207 -11.81 -13.53 -14.14
C PHE A 207 -10.65 -13.61 -13.16
N ASN A 208 -10.26 -14.83 -12.81
CA ASN A 208 -9.12 -15.05 -11.94
C ASN A 208 -7.84 -14.99 -12.74
N GLY A 209 -7.00 -14.10 -12.34
CA GLY A 209 -5.70 -13.85 -12.92
C GLY A 209 -4.70 -13.47 -11.84
N ASN A 210 -3.46 -13.31 -12.24
CA ASN A 210 -2.45 -12.78 -11.35
C ASN A 210 -2.28 -11.28 -11.59
N GLN A 211 -2.79 -10.46 -10.70
CA GLN A 211 -2.70 -9.01 -10.75
C GLN A 211 -1.29 -8.47 -11.00
N ARG A 212 -0.26 -9.17 -10.57
CA ARG A 212 1.13 -8.68 -10.73
C ARG A 212 1.69 -8.84 -12.13
N ASP A 213 1.00 -9.49 -13.04
CA ASP A 213 1.44 -9.55 -14.43
C ASP A 213 1.47 -8.15 -15.10
N TRP A 214 0.73 -7.19 -14.56
CA TRP A 214 0.75 -5.79 -14.99
C TRP A 214 1.93 -4.99 -14.43
N GLN A 215 2.51 -5.37 -13.27
CA GLN A 215 3.61 -4.64 -12.64
C GLN A 215 4.92 -4.67 -13.45
N ALA A 216 5.09 -5.67 -14.29
CA ALA A 216 6.28 -5.82 -15.10
C ALA A 216 5.90 -6.20 -16.53
N PRO A 217 5.54 -5.23 -17.40
CA PRO A 217 5.32 -5.48 -18.81
C PRO A 217 6.52 -6.20 -19.41
N GLY A 218 6.31 -7.42 -19.91
CA GLY A 218 7.39 -8.24 -20.49
C GLY A 218 8.29 -8.96 -19.48
N ALA A 219 8.08 -8.82 -18.17
CA ALA A 219 8.81 -9.63 -17.22
C ALA A 219 8.37 -11.09 -17.34
N VAL A 220 9.26 -11.90 -17.82
CA VAL A 220 9.21 -13.35 -17.64
C VAL A 220 9.48 -13.57 -16.15
N ASP A 221 8.71 -14.42 -15.45
CA ASP A 221 9.12 -14.85 -14.11
C ASP A 221 10.58 -15.34 -14.20
N PRO A 222 11.55 -14.56 -13.73
CA PRO A 222 12.96 -14.93 -13.87
C PRO A 222 13.36 -16.02 -12.88
N SER A 223 12.51 -16.29 -11.88
CA SER A 223 12.78 -17.29 -10.84
C SER A 223 12.32 -18.68 -11.27
N GLY A 224 11.44 -18.80 -12.28
CA GLY A 224 10.83 -20.06 -12.66
C GLY A 224 10.02 -20.71 -11.52
N SER A 225 9.69 -19.93 -10.49
CA SER A 225 9.08 -20.43 -9.25
C SER A 225 7.62 -20.83 -9.42
N GLY A 226 6.99 -20.46 -10.55
CA GLY A 226 5.58 -20.74 -10.80
C GLY A 226 4.61 -20.01 -9.87
N GLN A 227 5.08 -19.11 -9.02
CA GLN A 227 4.26 -18.38 -8.04
C GLN A 227 3.31 -17.36 -8.67
N TRP A 228 3.47 -17.10 -9.96
CA TRP A 228 2.77 -16.06 -10.71
C TRP A 228 1.81 -16.62 -11.77
N THR A 229 1.54 -17.89 -11.75
CA THR A 229 0.59 -18.51 -12.68
C THR A 229 -0.80 -18.53 -12.04
N GLY A 230 -1.58 -17.49 -12.28
CA GLY A 230 -3.03 -17.61 -12.19
C GLY A 230 -3.50 -18.77 -13.08
N ASP A 231 -4.51 -19.47 -12.67
CA ASP A 231 -5.03 -20.62 -13.42
C ASP A 231 -5.88 -20.21 -14.64
N GLY A 232 -6.12 -18.88 -14.80
CA GLY A 232 -6.98 -18.33 -15.84
C GLY A 232 -8.41 -18.80 -15.73
N SER A 233 -8.87 -19.16 -14.53
CA SER A 233 -10.23 -19.64 -14.33
C SER A 233 -11.26 -18.52 -14.49
N VAL A 234 -12.42 -18.90 -15.02
CA VAL A 234 -13.61 -18.04 -15.10
C VAL A 234 -14.65 -18.58 -14.14
N TRP A 235 -15.14 -17.70 -13.29
CA TRP A 235 -16.19 -18.01 -12.31
C TRP A 235 -17.46 -17.29 -12.69
N GLU A 236 -18.58 -17.99 -12.58
CA GLU A 236 -19.92 -17.51 -12.92
C GLU A 236 -20.75 -17.34 -11.66
N SER A 237 -21.48 -16.26 -11.57
CA SER A 237 -22.59 -16.09 -10.65
C SER A 237 -23.87 -15.81 -11.43
N LEU A 238 -24.96 -16.49 -11.07
CA LEU A 238 -26.30 -16.28 -11.63
C LEU A 238 -27.25 -15.58 -10.64
N ASP A 239 -26.72 -15.17 -9.49
CA ASP A 239 -27.45 -14.62 -8.35
C ASP A 239 -26.84 -13.31 -7.82
N SER A 240 -26.33 -12.48 -8.74
CA SER A 240 -25.72 -11.19 -8.43
C SER A 240 -24.57 -11.32 -7.43
N GLY A 241 -23.72 -12.34 -7.58
CA GLY A 241 -22.53 -12.55 -6.76
C GLY A 241 -22.79 -13.19 -5.40
N SER A 242 -24.00 -13.61 -5.07
CA SER A 242 -24.28 -14.31 -3.80
C SER A 242 -23.62 -15.67 -3.72
N SER A 243 -23.41 -16.32 -4.87
CA SER A 243 -22.64 -17.56 -5.00
C SER A 243 -21.92 -17.63 -6.34
N TRP A 244 -20.82 -18.37 -6.37
CA TRP A 244 -19.95 -18.52 -7.54
C TRP A 244 -19.70 -19.99 -7.86
N THR A 245 -19.65 -20.31 -9.15
CA THR A 245 -19.32 -21.65 -9.67
C THR A 245 -18.24 -21.49 -10.74
N GLN A 246 -17.20 -22.32 -10.67
CA GLN A 246 -16.17 -22.31 -11.69
C GLN A 246 -16.75 -22.76 -13.04
N LEU A 247 -16.70 -21.89 -14.02
CA LEU A 247 -17.28 -22.12 -15.34
C LEU A 247 -16.27 -22.79 -16.26
N SER A 248 -15.10 -22.21 -16.42
CA SER A 248 -14.05 -22.78 -17.26
C SER A 248 -12.65 -22.31 -16.82
N THR A 249 -11.63 -22.98 -17.40
CA THR A 249 -10.28 -22.46 -17.46
C THR A 249 -9.97 -22.11 -18.92
N VAL A 250 -9.42 -20.95 -19.18
CA VAL A 250 -8.97 -20.57 -20.52
C VAL A 250 -7.76 -21.42 -20.89
N ALA A 251 -7.93 -22.32 -21.85
CA ALA A 251 -6.88 -23.26 -22.25
C ALA A 251 -6.03 -22.69 -23.41
N PRO A 252 -4.69 -22.79 -23.31
CA PRO A 252 -3.92 -23.24 -22.17
C PRO A 252 -3.93 -22.21 -21.05
N ALA A 253 -3.80 -22.65 -19.79
CA ALA A 253 -3.83 -21.80 -18.61
C ALA A 253 -3.00 -20.53 -18.76
N GLY A 254 -3.54 -19.40 -18.32
CA GLY A 254 -2.91 -18.08 -18.40
C GLY A 254 -3.80 -17.02 -17.75
N ASN A 255 -3.19 -15.93 -17.30
CA ASN A 255 -3.90 -14.84 -16.66
C ASN A 255 -4.75 -14.07 -17.67
N ILE A 256 -6.01 -13.86 -17.34
CA ILE A 256 -6.90 -12.96 -18.07
C ILE A 256 -6.65 -11.56 -17.50
N ARG A 257 -6.09 -10.68 -18.33
CA ARG A 257 -5.78 -9.29 -17.95
C ARG A 257 -6.96 -8.36 -18.12
N ALA A 258 -7.73 -8.59 -19.15
CA ALA A 258 -8.93 -7.81 -19.44
C ALA A 258 -9.94 -8.64 -20.22
N ALA A 259 -11.20 -8.31 -20.07
CA ALA A 259 -12.28 -8.90 -20.84
C ALA A 259 -13.39 -7.89 -21.14
N ALA A 260 -14.08 -8.04 -22.26
CA ALA A 260 -15.14 -7.13 -22.67
C ALA A 260 -16.26 -7.86 -23.41
N PHE A 261 -17.52 -7.58 -23.06
CA PHE A 261 -18.66 -7.96 -23.90
C PHE A 261 -18.73 -7.07 -25.13
N ASN A 262 -19.12 -7.63 -26.26
CA ASN A 262 -19.49 -6.85 -27.43
C ASN A 262 -20.81 -6.08 -27.19
N ALA A 263 -21.13 -5.13 -28.06
CA ALA A 263 -22.25 -4.21 -27.90
C ALA A 263 -23.62 -4.85 -27.65
N ASN A 264 -23.85 -6.05 -28.12
CA ASN A 264 -25.11 -6.78 -27.92
C ASN A 264 -25.04 -7.93 -26.90
N GLY A 265 -23.90 -8.05 -26.19
CA GLY A 265 -23.72 -9.08 -25.14
C GLY A 265 -23.69 -10.52 -25.63
N THR A 266 -23.54 -10.75 -26.94
CA THR A 266 -23.55 -12.11 -27.51
C THR A 266 -22.19 -12.73 -27.64
N GLN A 267 -21.15 -11.94 -27.47
CA GLN A 267 -19.76 -12.37 -27.56
C GLN A 267 -18.93 -11.69 -26.48
N LEU A 268 -18.03 -12.46 -25.91
CA LEU A 268 -17.07 -12.04 -24.92
C LEU A 268 -15.66 -12.15 -25.51
N TYR A 269 -14.88 -11.10 -25.38
CA TYR A 269 -13.45 -11.07 -25.68
C TYR A 269 -12.64 -11.21 -24.39
N GLY A 270 -11.49 -11.89 -24.46
CA GLY A 270 -10.55 -12.02 -23.36
C GLY A 270 -9.12 -11.81 -23.82
N ALA A 271 -8.42 -10.89 -23.17
CA ALA A 271 -6.98 -10.67 -23.32
C ALA A 271 -6.23 -11.55 -22.34
N VAL A 272 -5.60 -12.64 -22.82
CA VAL A 272 -4.91 -13.61 -21.99
C VAL A 272 -3.41 -13.42 -22.10
N ALA A 273 -2.77 -13.12 -20.98
CA ALA A 273 -1.34 -12.83 -20.89
C ALA A 273 -0.50 -13.89 -21.60
N ARG A 274 0.32 -13.48 -22.55
CA ARG A 274 1.24 -14.35 -23.32
C ARG A 274 0.59 -15.51 -24.09
N ARG A 275 -0.73 -15.48 -24.21
CA ARG A 275 -1.52 -16.51 -24.93
C ARG A 275 -2.27 -15.94 -26.12
N GLY A 276 -2.61 -14.67 -26.08
CA GLY A 276 -3.33 -13.99 -27.15
C GLY A 276 -4.75 -13.61 -26.77
N VAL A 277 -5.50 -13.21 -27.78
CA VAL A 277 -6.91 -12.89 -27.65
C VAL A 277 -7.74 -14.16 -27.84
N PHE A 278 -8.75 -14.30 -27.01
CA PHE A 278 -9.74 -15.37 -27.09
C PHE A 278 -11.14 -14.78 -27.20
N VAL A 279 -12.05 -15.53 -27.83
CA VAL A 279 -13.46 -15.18 -27.91
C VAL A 279 -14.33 -16.34 -27.43
N SER A 280 -15.41 -15.97 -26.72
CA SER A 280 -16.47 -16.88 -26.31
C SER A 280 -17.80 -16.38 -26.82
N THR A 281 -18.69 -17.28 -27.25
CA THR A 281 -20.06 -17.02 -27.69
C THR A 281 -21.10 -17.76 -26.85
N ASP A 282 -20.67 -18.35 -25.74
CA ASP A 282 -21.50 -19.13 -24.82
C ASP A 282 -21.33 -18.66 -23.37
N GLY A 283 -21.12 -17.34 -23.18
CA GLY A 283 -21.04 -16.73 -21.87
C GLY A 283 -19.76 -17.08 -21.09
N GLY A 284 -18.67 -17.42 -21.77
CA GLY A 284 -17.39 -17.75 -21.13
C GLY A 284 -17.21 -19.25 -20.83
N ALA A 285 -18.16 -20.09 -21.18
CA ALA A 285 -18.07 -21.54 -20.96
C ALA A 285 -17.01 -22.19 -21.85
N THR A 286 -16.88 -21.77 -23.11
CA THR A 286 -15.82 -22.23 -24.01
C THR A 286 -15.17 -21.04 -24.72
N TRP A 287 -13.89 -21.18 -25.03
CA TRP A 287 -13.08 -20.12 -25.62
C TRP A 287 -12.35 -20.60 -26.87
N THR A 288 -12.34 -19.78 -27.88
CA THR A 288 -11.61 -20.02 -29.15
C THR A 288 -10.56 -18.91 -29.33
N GLN A 289 -9.35 -19.28 -29.67
CA GLN A 289 -8.30 -18.29 -29.92
C GLN A 289 -8.61 -17.45 -31.15
N SER A 290 -8.47 -16.13 -31.02
CA SER A 290 -8.66 -15.12 -32.04
C SER A 290 -7.31 -14.48 -32.35
N ALA A 291 -6.54 -15.03 -33.29
CA ALA A 291 -5.15 -14.66 -33.49
C ALA A 291 -4.83 -14.14 -34.91
N GLU A 292 -5.75 -14.30 -35.88
CA GLU A 292 -5.51 -13.92 -37.27
C GLU A 292 -5.22 -12.41 -37.40
N GLY A 293 -4.07 -12.06 -37.92
CA GLY A 293 -3.61 -10.67 -38.07
C GLY A 293 -2.90 -10.05 -36.86
N LEU A 294 -2.94 -10.69 -35.68
CA LEU A 294 -2.18 -10.21 -34.52
C LEU A 294 -0.68 -10.53 -34.67
N PRO A 295 0.22 -9.66 -34.18
CA PRO A 295 1.65 -9.83 -34.34
C PRO A 295 2.23 -10.94 -33.47
N HIS A 296 1.64 -11.19 -32.31
CA HIS A 296 2.04 -12.15 -31.27
C HIS A 296 0.94 -12.34 -30.22
N GLY A 297 1.18 -13.12 -29.19
CA GLY A 297 0.21 -13.48 -28.16
C GLY A 297 0.35 -12.72 -26.84
N ASN A 298 0.71 -11.43 -26.82
CA ASN A 298 0.86 -10.67 -25.57
C ASN A 298 -0.07 -9.44 -25.50
N PRO A 299 -1.42 -9.63 -25.43
CA PRO A 299 -2.34 -8.53 -25.22
C PRO A 299 -2.26 -8.03 -23.77
N TYR A 300 -2.57 -6.74 -23.58
CA TYR A 300 -2.72 -6.12 -22.27
C TYR A 300 -4.17 -5.83 -21.94
N ASP A 301 -4.85 -5.13 -22.84
CA ASP A 301 -6.23 -4.70 -22.61
C ASP A 301 -7.07 -4.89 -23.88
N ILE A 302 -8.39 -4.99 -23.71
CA ILE A 302 -9.33 -5.17 -24.81
C ILE A 302 -10.62 -4.40 -24.51
N THR A 303 -11.05 -3.57 -25.46
CA THR A 303 -12.29 -2.83 -25.38
C THR A 303 -13.17 -3.10 -26.60
N ALA A 304 -14.48 -3.12 -26.40
CA ALA A 304 -15.45 -3.32 -27.48
C ALA A 304 -16.17 -2.00 -27.81
N HIS A 305 -16.51 -1.85 -29.09
CA HIS A 305 -17.31 -0.71 -29.53
C HIS A 305 -18.70 -0.72 -28.84
N PRO A 306 -19.16 0.41 -28.27
CA PRO A 306 -20.37 0.42 -27.43
C PRO A 306 -21.67 0.14 -28.20
N THR A 307 -21.68 0.29 -29.53
CA THR A 307 -22.89 0.14 -30.36
C THR A 307 -22.72 -0.78 -31.58
N ASP A 308 -21.48 -1.09 -32.01
CA ASP A 308 -21.21 -2.03 -33.09
C ASP A 308 -20.70 -3.36 -32.53
N PRO A 309 -21.47 -4.46 -32.59
CA PRO A 309 -21.08 -5.74 -32.01
C PRO A 309 -19.89 -6.42 -32.73
N ASN A 310 -19.50 -5.93 -33.90
CA ASN A 310 -18.43 -6.54 -34.69
C ASN A 310 -17.07 -5.85 -34.48
N THR A 311 -17.06 -4.67 -33.85
CA THR A 311 -15.85 -3.85 -33.70
C THR A 311 -15.32 -3.91 -32.26
N ALA A 312 -14.01 -4.14 -32.14
CA ALA A 312 -13.27 -4.11 -30.88
C ALA A 312 -11.81 -3.72 -31.13
N TRP A 313 -11.12 -3.27 -30.10
CA TRP A 313 -9.71 -2.95 -30.12
C TRP A 313 -8.98 -3.70 -29.02
N VAL A 314 -7.71 -4.05 -29.30
CA VAL A 314 -6.82 -4.67 -28.34
C VAL A 314 -5.49 -3.93 -28.31
N SER A 315 -5.01 -3.63 -27.11
CA SER A 315 -3.66 -3.14 -26.90
C SER A 315 -2.69 -4.32 -26.72
N MET A 316 -1.52 -4.19 -27.33
CA MET A 316 -0.50 -5.23 -27.31
C MET A 316 0.78 -4.68 -26.69
N GLY A 317 1.31 -5.40 -25.71
CA GLY A 317 2.66 -5.16 -25.22
C GLY A 317 3.73 -5.69 -26.16
N ASP A 318 4.99 -5.56 -25.75
CA ASP A 318 6.09 -6.17 -26.49
C ASP A 318 5.95 -7.69 -26.56
N GLY A 319 6.23 -8.23 -27.73
CA GLY A 319 6.19 -9.66 -28.02
C GLY A 319 7.54 -10.35 -27.76
N PRO A 320 7.67 -11.60 -28.23
CA PRO A 320 8.89 -12.37 -28.06
C PRO A 320 10.04 -11.76 -28.88
N GLU A 321 11.25 -12.08 -28.45
CA GLU A 321 12.44 -11.80 -29.24
C GLU A 321 12.52 -12.76 -30.42
N VAL A 322 12.63 -12.20 -31.65
CA VAL A 322 12.82 -12.95 -32.87
C VAL A 322 14.09 -12.45 -33.56
N ASN A 323 15.07 -13.33 -33.76
CA ASN A 323 16.39 -13.00 -34.38
C ASN A 323 17.12 -11.83 -33.68
N GLY A 324 17.10 -11.79 -32.34
CA GLY A 324 17.75 -10.74 -31.53
C GLY A 324 16.97 -9.41 -31.51
N ARG A 325 15.70 -9.40 -31.87
CA ARG A 325 14.86 -8.21 -31.91
C ARG A 325 13.49 -8.46 -31.32
N ILE A 326 13.01 -7.51 -30.54
CA ILE A 326 11.68 -7.54 -29.96
C ILE A 326 10.64 -7.23 -31.03
N VAL A 327 9.57 -8.04 -31.06
CA VAL A 327 8.39 -7.73 -31.86
C VAL A 327 7.56 -6.70 -31.09
N ALA A 328 7.46 -5.50 -31.64
CA ALA A 328 6.78 -4.39 -30.96
C ALA A 328 5.29 -4.65 -30.81
N GLY A 329 4.73 -4.15 -29.72
CA GLY A 329 3.28 -4.01 -29.48
C GLY A 329 2.64 -2.92 -30.34
N GLY A 330 1.48 -2.45 -29.91
CA GLY A 330 0.66 -1.42 -30.56
C GLY A 330 -0.81 -1.65 -30.36
N ILE A 331 -1.65 -1.08 -31.20
CA ILE A 331 -3.11 -1.22 -31.18
C ILE A 331 -3.57 -1.99 -32.43
N TRP A 332 -4.47 -2.97 -32.24
CA TRP A 332 -5.11 -3.72 -33.32
C TRP A 332 -6.62 -3.58 -33.18
N ARG A 333 -7.28 -3.55 -34.32
CA ARG A 333 -8.74 -3.41 -34.43
C ARG A 333 -9.32 -4.60 -35.18
N THR A 334 -10.46 -5.11 -34.74
CA THR A 334 -11.35 -5.99 -35.52
C THR A 334 -12.62 -5.25 -35.90
N THR A 335 -13.16 -5.56 -37.07
CA THR A 335 -14.47 -5.13 -37.55
C THR A 335 -15.35 -6.33 -37.98
N ASN A 336 -14.93 -7.52 -37.60
CA ASN A 336 -15.60 -8.79 -37.93
C ASN A 336 -15.70 -9.75 -36.74
N ALA A 337 -15.97 -9.17 -35.57
CA ALA A 337 -16.17 -9.90 -34.33
C ALA A 337 -14.97 -10.80 -33.92
N GLY A 338 -13.74 -10.32 -34.18
CA GLY A 338 -12.51 -11.04 -33.81
C GLY A 338 -12.13 -12.17 -34.78
N ALA A 339 -12.78 -12.29 -35.93
CA ALA A 339 -12.36 -13.28 -36.94
C ALA A 339 -10.97 -12.93 -37.51
N SER A 340 -10.66 -11.63 -37.59
CA SER A 340 -9.31 -11.14 -37.88
C SER A 340 -9.08 -9.74 -37.31
N TRP A 341 -7.82 -9.40 -37.16
CA TRP A 341 -7.34 -8.13 -36.60
C TRP A 341 -6.45 -7.39 -37.60
N GLU A 342 -6.55 -6.08 -37.65
CA GLU A 342 -5.70 -5.20 -38.46
C GLU A 342 -4.99 -4.18 -37.58
N ALA A 343 -3.79 -3.78 -37.96
CA ALA A 343 -3.02 -2.78 -37.21
C ALA A 343 -3.68 -1.39 -37.28
N ALA A 344 -3.85 -0.74 -36.14
CA ALA A 344 -4.41 0.59 -35.96
C ALA A 344 -3.38 1.51 -35.32
N ASN A 345 -2.23 1.71 -35.97
CA ASN A 345 -1.01 2.24 -35.37
C ASN A 345 -0.52 3.57 -35.96
N GLU A 346 -1.27 4.20 -36.87
CA GLU A 346 -0.86 5.48 -37.48
C GLU A 346 -0.77 6.58 -36.42
N GLY A 347 0.40 7.22 -36.31
CA GLY A 347 0.65 8.25 -35.29
C GLY A 347 1.17 7.73 -33.95
N LEU A 348 1.14 6.42 -33.68
CA LEU A 348 1.73 5.85 -32.48
C LEU A 348 3.26 5.76 -32.59
N SER A 349 3.96 6.10 -31.49
CA SER A 349 5.40 5.91 -31.41
C SER A 349 5.74 4.45 -31.15
N ILE A 350 5.92 3.68 -32.22
CA ILE A 350 6.27 2.26 -32.15
C ILE A 350 7.71 2.08 -32.61
N VAL A 351 8.59 1.60 -31.74
CA VAL A 351 9.97 1.29 -32.07
C VAL A 351 10.07 -0.17 -32.53
N SER A 352 9.90 -0.37 -33.83
CA SER A 352 10.07 -1.68 -34.43
C SER A 352 11.53 -2.11 -34.42
N ASN A 353 11.77 -3.40 -34.23
CA ASN A 353 13.12 -4.00 -34.31
C ASN A 353 14.09 -3.53 -33.23
N SER A 354 13.62 -3.14 -32.05
CA SER A 354 14.48 -2.83 -30.91
C SER A 354 15.19 -4.08 -30.38
N THR A 355 16.36 -3.88 -29.79
CA THR A 355 17.05 -4.88 -28.96
C THR A 355 16.76 -4.70 -27.47
N ALA A 356 16.04 -3.65 -27.11
CA ALA A 356 15.63 -3.37 -25.75
C ALA A 356 14.13 -3.72 -25.56
N ALA A 357 13.80 -4.40 -24.50
CA ALA A 357 12.42 -4.66 -24.09
C ALA A 357 11.69 -3.35 -23.75
N ASN A 358 10.36 -3.37 -23.79
CA ASN A 358 9.47 -2.24 -23.47
C ASN A 358 9.58 -1.03 -24.41
N THR A 359 9.76 -1.28 -25.70
CA THR A 359 9.90 -0.23 -26.71
C THR A 359 8.63 0.08 -27.49
N GLY A 360 7.55 -0.65 -27.23
CA GLY A 360 6.24 -0.48 -27.87
C GLY A 360 5.10 -1.02 -27.00
N SER A 361 5.25 -0.97 -25.67
CA SER A 361 4.25 -1.50 -24.75
C SER A 361 3.09 -0.55 -24.62
N PHE A 362 1.99 -0.86 -25.29
CA PHE A 362 0.70 -0.20 -25.09
C PHE A 362 -0.08 -0.97 -24.03
N HIS A 363 -0.52 -0.24 -22.98
CA HIS A 363 -1.11 -0.87 -21.79
C HIS A 363 -2.62 -0.83 -21.82
N GLN A 364 -3.20 0.34 -21.96
CA GLN A 364 -4.65 0.55 -21.97
C GLN A 364 -5.18 0.94 -23.36
N ILE A 365 -6.43 0.57 -23.61
CA ILE A 365 -7.22 1.03 -24.75
C ILE A 365 -8.68 1.25 -24.34
N VAL A 366 -9.15 2.48 -24.35
CA VAL A 366 -10.50 2.85 -23.89
C VAL A 366 -11.23 3.58 -24.98
N VAL A 367 -12.47 3.18 -25.24
CA VAL A 367 -13.40 3.88 -26.13
C VAL A 367 -14.32 4.77 -25.30
N ALA A 368 -14.50 6.03 -25.70
CA ALA A 368 -15.42 6.94 -25.02
C ALA A 368 -16.88 6.50 -25.23
N PRO A 369 -17.66 6.28 -24.15
CA PRO A 369 -19.04 5.79 -24.29
C PRO A 369 -19.95 6.76 -25.04
N SER A 370 -19.72 8.09 -24.93
CA SER A 370 -20.52 9.14 -25.57
C SER A 370 -20.10 9.46 -27.02
N ASP A 371 -18.88 9.06 -27.40
CA ASP A 371 -18.33 9.30 -28.74
C ASP A 371 -17.46 8.09 -29.16
N PRO A 372 -18.02 7.08 -29.84
CA PRO A 372 -17.28 5.86 -30.16
C PRO A 372 -16.11 6.01 -31.15
N ASP A 373 -16.02 7.14 -31.83
CA ASP A 373 -14.87 7.48 -32.67
C ASP A 373 -13.70 8.03 -31.83
N ARG A 374 -13.96 8.42 -30.58
CA ARG A 374 -12.96 8.89 -29.64
C ARG A 374 -12.41 7.74 -28.82
N LEU A 375 -11.09 7.53 -28.92
CA LEU A 375 -10.38 6.54 -28.14
C LEU A 375 -9.15 7.13 -27.44
N TYR A 376 -8.75 6.50 -26.36
CA TYR A 376 -7.55 6.84 -25.62
C TYR A 376 -6.70 5.59 -25.42
N THR A 377 -5.36 5.74 -25.45
CA THR A 377 -4.42 4.66 -25.16
C THR A 377 -3.16 5.20 -24.52
N SER A 378 -2.43 4.36 -23.81
CA SER A 378 -1.16 4.70 -23.15
C SER A 378 -0.01 3.83 -23.64
N ASN A 379 1.14 4.45 -23.88
CA ASN A 379 2.43 3.77 -23.99
C ASN A 379 3.16 3.94 -22.64
N VAL A 380 3.51 2.84 -21.99
CA VAL A 380 4.22 2.85 -20.69
C VAL A 380 5.71 2.57 -20.80
N ALA A 381 6.25 2.46 -22.02
CA ALA A 381 7.65 2.16 -22.26
C ALA A 381 8.56 3.25 -21.68
N PRO A 382 9.64 2.90 -20.95
CA PRO A 382 10.58 3.86 -20.40
C PRO A 382 11.15 4.81 -21.45
N GLY A 383 11.04 6.12 -21.21
CA GLY A 383 11.52 7.18 -22.11
C GLY A 383 10.65 7.41 -23.35
N GLN A 384 9.52 6.71 -23.48
CA GLN A 384 8.52 6.87 -24.54
C GLN A 384 7.10 6.92 -24.00
N ALA A 385 6.94 6.99 -22.68
CA ALA A 385 5.67 7.06 -22.04
C ALA A 385 4.86 8.27 -22.54
N ALA A 386 3.65 8.01 -23.04
CA ALA A 386 2.77 9.02 -23.59
C ALA A 386 1.32 8.53 -23.60
N ILE A 387 0.41 9.49 -23.56
CA ILE A 387 -1.04 9.27 -23.73
C ILE A 387 -1.40 9.72 -25.14
N TYR A 388 -2.15 8.89 -25.81
CA TYR A 388 -2.60 9.13 -27.18
C TYR A 388 -4.12 9.22 -27.24
N ARG A 389 -4.62 10.02 -28.17
CA ARG A 389 -6.02 10.16 -28.50
C ARG A 389 -6.24 9.94 -29.99
N SER A 390 -7.29 9.22 -30.32
CA SER A 390 -7.87 9.11 -31.65
C SER A 390 -9.23 9.76 -31.69
N ASP A 391 -9.55 10.41 -32.82
CA ASP A 391 -10.86 11.01 -33.11
C ASP A 391 -11.52 10.35 -34.34
N ASP A 392 -11.03 9.18 -34.78
CA ASP A 392 -11.42 8.49 -36.02
C ASP A 392 -11.51 6.96 -35.87
N GLY A 393 -11.93 6.51 -34.67
CA GLY A 393 -12.10 5.09 -34.39
C GLY A 393 -10.79 4.29 -34.37
N GLY A 394 -9.69 4.94 -33.98
CA GLY A 394 -8.36 4.33 -33.90
C GLY A 394 -7.62 4.29 -35.24
N SER A 395 -8.11 4.96 -36.27
CA SER A 395 -7.41 4.99 -37.57
C SER A 395 -6.13 5.82 -37.52
N SER A 396 -6.13 6.91 -36.72
CA SER A 396 -4.95 7.72 -36.43
C SER A 396 -4.91 8.20 -34.98
N TRP A 397 -3.69 8.50 -34.48
CA TRP A 397 -3.45 8.88 -33.10
C TRP A 397 -2.59 10.12 -32.97
N SER A 398 -2.87 10.93 -31.96
CA SER A 398 -2.08 12.10 -31.58
C SER A 398 -1.69 12.02 -30.10
N ILE A 399 -0.47 12.47 -29.74
CA ILE A 399 -0.04 12.59 -28.35
C ILE A 399 -0.79 13.76 -27.70
N ILE A 400 -1.38 13.50 -26.53
CA ILE A 400 -2.06 14.52 -25.71
C ILE A 400 -1.36 14.76 -24.37
N ALA A 401 -0.52 13.84 -23.91
CA ALA A 401 0.35 14.01 -22.74
C ALA A 401 1.62 13.15 -22.89
N ASP A 402 2.73 13.66 -22.40
CA ASP A 402 4.01 12.95 -22.36
C ASP A 402 4.87 13.43 -21.18
N ALA A 403 6.15 13.08 -21.18
CA ALA A 403 7.10 13.47 -20.14
C ALA A 403 7.27 15.00 -19.97
N THR A 404 6.84 15.80 -20.95
CA THR A 404 6.90 17.27 -20.88
C THR A 404 5.63 17.90 -20.31
N THR A 405 4.57 17.10 -20.11
CA THR A 405 3.32 17.56 -19.51
C THR A 405 3.58 18.01 -18.09
N ARG A 406 3.25 19.28 -17.81
CA ARG A 406 3.45 19.86 -16.47
C ARG A 406 2.55 19.13 -15.45
N ARG A 407 3.15 18.74 -14.36
CA ARG A 407 2.50 18.15 -13.19
C ARG A 407 2.88 18.99 -11.97
N PRO A 408 1.93 19.53 -11.22
CA PRO A 408 2.24 20.32 -10.03
C PRO A 408 2.78 19.46 -8.89
N ASN A 409 2.57 18.16 -8.91
CA ASN A 409 3.00 17.23 -7.86
C ASN A 409 4.54 17.27 -7.66
N PRO A 410 5.06 17.36 -6.41
CA PRO A 410 6.48 17.32 -6.11
C PRO A 410 7.15 15.98 -6.47
N TYR A 411 6.35 14.95 -6.71
CA TYR A 411 6.79 13.61 -7.10
C TYR A 411 6.66 13.46 -8.61
N GLN A 412 7.72 13.68 -9.32
CA GLN A 412 7.71 13.63 -10.78
C GLN A 412 8.32 12.33 -11.29
N GLY A 413 7.60 11.23 -11.18
CA GLY A 413 7.91 9.98 -11.87
C GLY A 413 7.71 10.09 -13.38
N ALA A 414 7.96 9.03 -14.14
CA ALA A 414 7.61 8.97 -15.56
C ALA A 414 6.07 8.96 -15.70
N LEU A 415 5.53 9.72 -16.65
CA LEU A 415 4.10 9.64 -16.97
C LEU A 415 3.80 8.32 -17.67
N ARG A 416 3.49 7.29 -16.91
CA ARG A 416 3.11 5.97 -17.41
C ARG A 416 1.69 5.68 -16.95
N ALA A 417 0.70 5.95 -17.78
CA ALA A 417 -0.67 5.65 -17.42
C ALA A 417 -0.92 4.14 -17.50
N PHE A 418 -1.26 3.55 -16.37
CA PHE A 418 -1.63 2.15 -16.26
C PHE A 418 -3.12 1.95 -16.41
N ASP A 419 -3.90 2.98 -16.14
CA ASP A 419 -5.33 2.99 -16.42
C ASP A 419 -5.83 4.37 -16.88
N ILE A 420 -6.93 4.36 -17.62
CA ILE A 420 -7.57 5.53 -18.23
C ILE A 420 -9.07 5.42 -18.02
N GLY A 421 -9.65 6.33 -17.26
CA GLY A 421 -11.10 6.49 -17.12
C GLY A 421 -11.62 7.59 -18.02
N VAL A 422 -12.70 7.32 -18.78
CA VAL A 422 -13.39 8.31 -19.61
C VAL A 422 -14.80 8.52 -19.09
N HIS A 423 -15.18 9.77 -18.90
CA HIS A 423 -16.50 10.13 -18.42
C HIS A 423 -17.61 9.65 -19.38
N PRO A 424 -18.66 8.98 -18.86
CA PRO A 424 -19.65 8.30 -19.71
C PRO A 424 -20.46 9.22 -20.64
N ALA A 425 -20.63 10.49 -20.26
CA ALA A 425 -21.40 11.46 -21.03
C ALA A 425 -20.56 12.57 -21.71
N ASP A 426 -19.25 12.61 -21.45
CA ASP A 426 -18.35 13.64 -21.97
C ASP A 426 -17.00 13.02 -22.36
N ALA A 427 -16.80 12.82 -23.66
CA ALA A 427 -15.59 12.20 -24.19
C ALA A 427 -14.30 13.01 -23.96
N ASP A 428 -14.40 14.30 -23.65
CA ASP A 428 -13.27 15.17 -23.36
C ASP A 428 -12.85 15.17 -21.88
N ARG A 429 -13.69 14.61 -20.99
CA ARG A 429 -13.39 14.49 -19.56
C ARG A 429 -12.78 13.13 -19.25
N VAL A 430 -11.48 13.14 -18.96
CA VAL A 430 -10.65 11.92 -18.81
C VAL A 430 -9.79 12.02 -17.57
N ALA A 431 -9.66 10.91 -16.86
CA ALA A 431 -8.67 10.74 -15.79
C ALA A 431 -7.64 9.67 -16.18
N ILE A 432 -6.39 9.88 -15.86
CA ILE A 432 -5.29 8.93 -16.09
C ILE A 432 -4.50 8.66 -14.82
N GLY A 433 -4.24 7.40 -14.53
CA GLY A 433 -3.49 6.93 -13.37
C GLY A 433 -2.11 6.45 -13.72
N SER A 434 -1.11 6.94 -13.00
CA SER A 434 0.30 6.62 -13.16
C SER A 434 0.86 5.96 -11.89
N ASP A 435 2.18 5.73 -11.83
CA ASP A 435 2.84 5.23 -10.62
C ASP A 435 2.71 6.21 -9.44
N ASP A 436 2.73 7.53 -9.71
CA ASP A 436 2.82 8.54 -8.65
C ASP A 436 1.81 9.68 -8.79
N THR A 437 1.00 9.67 -9.84
CA THR A 437 0.09 10.80 -10.14
C THR A 437 -1.23 10.34 -10.73
N LEU A 438 -2.27 11.07 -10.38
CA LEU A 438 -3.59 11.00 -10.99
C LEU A 438 -3.88 12.34 -11.68
N LEU A 439 -3.95 12.35 -13.00
CA LEU A 439 -4.23 13.55 -13.77
C LEU A 439 -5.64 13.52 -14.36
N GLY A 440 -6.29 14.66 -14.39
CA GLY A 440 -7.57 14.87 -15.04
C GLY A 440 -7.50 15.92 -16.14
N THR A 441 -8.34 15.77 -17.17
CA THR A 441 -8.60 16.77 -18.20
C THR A 441 -10.10 16.89 -18.42
N THR A 442 -10.55 18.09 -18.78
CA THR A 442 -11.94 18.38 -19.20
C THR A 442 -12.02 18.97 -20.61
N ASP A 443 -10.90 18.96 -21.35
CA ASP A 443 -10.75 19.52 -22.68
C ASP A 443 -10.06 18.54 -23.66
N GLY A 444 -10.20 17.24 -23.40
CA GLY A 444 -9.69 16.16 -24.24
C GLY A 444 -8.16 16.09 -24.29
N GLY A 445 -7.50 16.55 -23.23
CA GLY A 445 -6.05 16.48 -23.08
C GLY A 445 -5.30 17.72 -23.53
N ALA A 446 -5.99 18.84 -23.83
CA ALA A 446 -5.31 20.10 -24.13
C ALA A 446 -4.66 20.69 -22.86
N THR A 447 -5.32 20.54 -21.71
CA THR A 447 -4.76 20.87 -20.39
C THR A 447 -4.97 19.74 -19.39
N TRP A 448 -4.08 19.64 -18.40
CA TRP A 448 -4.10 18.60 -17.36
C TRP A 448 -3.99 19.21 -15.97
N THR A 449 -4.76 18.67 -15.04
CA THR A 449 -4.74 19.03 -13.62
C THR A 449 -4.39 17.79 -12.80
N ASP A 450 -3.59 17.94 -11.77
CA ASP A 450 -3.38 16.88 -10.79
C ASP A 450 -4.61 16.81 -9.87
N LEU A 451 -5.23 15.63 -9.77
CA LEU A 451 -6.45 15.41 -8.99
C LEU A 451 -6.19 15.09 -7.53
N THR A 452 -4.92 14.94 -7.12
CA THR A 452 -4.53 14.56 -5.76
C THR A 452 -3.73 15.63 -5.04
N THR A 453 -3.13 16.56 -5.78
CA THR A 453 -2.16 17.52 -5.24
C THR A 453 -2.40 18.91 -5.84
N ARG A 454 -2.33 19.92 -4.97
CA ARG A 454 -2.36 21.33 -5.36
C ARG A 454 -1.01 21.97 -5.01
N GLU A 455 -0.46 22.78 -5.91
CA GLU A 455 0.66 23.68 -5.61
C GLU A 455 0.08 25.00 -5.10
N ASP A 456 0.23 25.26 -3.79
CA ASP A 456 -0.32 26.47 -3.15
C ASP A 456 0.59 27.67 -3.36
N THR A 457 1.91 27.46 -3.22
CA THR A 457 2.97 28.40 -3.57
C THR A 457 4.14 27.60 -4.15
N GLU A 458 5.07 28.27 -4.82
CA GLU A 458 6.22 27.62 -5.46
C GLU A 458 6.97 26.70 -4.46
N GLY A 459 6.97 25.40 -4.73
CA GLY A 459 7.61 24.37 -3.92
C GLY A 459 6.86 23.95 -2.65
N PHE A 460 5.65 24.47 -2.42
CA PHE A 460 4.79 24.08 -1.32
C PHE A 460 3.43 23.58 -1.84
N PHE A 461 3.00 22.44 -1.35
CA PHE A 461 1.88 21.69 -1.88
C PHE A 461 0.92 21.28 -0.76
N SER A 462 -0.35 21.13 -1.11
CA SER A 462 -1.35 20.47 -0.26
C SER A 462 -1.99 19.30 -1.00
N GLY A 463 -2.33 18.29 -0.26
CA GLY A 463 -3.10 17.15 -0.73
C GLY A 463 -4.60 17.44 -0.71
N GLN A 464 -5.34 16.73 -1.53
CA GLN A 464 -6.79 16.82 -1.64
C GLN A 464 -7.50 15.63 -0.97
N GLY A 465 -6.84 15.03 0.04
CA GLY A 465 -7.40 13.91 0.80
C GLY A 465 -7.10 12.52 0.23
N TYR A 466 -6.33 12.45 -0.86
CA TYR A 466 -5.86 11.20 -1.46
C TYR A 466 -4.33 11.10 -1.38
N SER A 467 -3.82 10.07 -0.73
CA SER A 467 -2.39 9.77 -0.71
C SER A 467 -2.17 8.26 -0.60
N GLY A 468 -1.35 7.71 -1.47
CA GLY A 468 -0.94 6.31 -1.47
C GLY A 468 0.33 6.02 -0.71
N LEU A 469 0.77 6.94 0.14
CA LEU A 469 2.02 6.83 0.86
C LEU A 469 1.98 5.73 1.92
N VAL A 470 2.96 4.84 1.88
CA VAL A 470 3.21 3.85 2.94
C VAL A 470 4.12 4.48 3.99
N SER A 471 3.59 4.72 5.17
CA SER A 471 4.31 5.39 6.25
C SER A 471 5.49 4.56 6.78
N THR A 472 6.56 5.25 7.16
CA THR A 472 7.69 4.66 7.89
C THR A 472 7.96 5.35 9.19
N ASP A 473 7.77 6.69 9.26
CA ASP A 473 8.02 7.46 10.46
C ASP A 473 7.23 8.78 10.47
N ILE A 474 7.02 9.33 11.68
CA ILE A 474 6.41 10.63 11.95
C ILE A 474 7.30 11.32 12.98
N VAL A 475 7.85 12.48 12.65
CA VAL A 475 8.79 13.16 13.55
C VAL A 475 8.40 14.64 13.70
N PHE A 476 8.06 15.02 14.91
CA PHE A 476 7.83 16.41 15.28
C PHE A 476 9.15 17.11 15.65
N ASN A 477 9.32 18.34 15.19
CA ASN A 477 10.46 19.15 15.62
C ASN A 477 10.28 19.56 17.10
N PRO A 478 11.18 19.18 18.00
CA PRO A 478 11.03 19.51 19.43
C PRO A 478 11.11 20.99 19.73
N ASN A 479 11.58 21.82 18.77
CA ASN A 479 11.76 23.27 18.93
C ASN A 479 10.70 24.10 18.19
N ASP A 480 9.97 23.50 17.23
CA ASP A 480 8.92 24.18 16.46
C ASP A 480 7.76 23.22 16.20
N PRO A 481 6.61 23.38 16.88
CA PRO A 481 5.47 22.50 16.73
C PRO A 481 4.81 22.55 15.35
N ASN A 482 5.13 23.56 14.53
CA ASN A 482 4.62 23.64 13.17
C ASN A 482 5.48 22.87 12.16
N ASP A 483 6.67 22.42 12.57
CA ASP A 483 7.60 21.67 11.72
C ASP A 483 7.45 20.17 12.02
N VAL A 484 6.84 19.46 11.07
CA VAL A 484 6.60 18.02 11.14
C VAL A 484 7.14 17.35 9.89
N THR A 485 7.91 16.29 10.10
CA THR A 485 8.44 15.46 9.03
C THR A 485 7.67 14.14 8.98
N LEU A 486 7.19 13.79 7.80
CA LEU A 486 6.56 12.50 7.49
C LEU A 486 7.46 11.72 6.55
N LEU A 487 7.72 10.47 6.88
CA LEU A 487 8.51 9.57 6.05
C LEU A 487 7.67 8.43 5.49
N GLY A 488 8.06 7.96 4.32
CA GLY A 488 7.44 6.81 3.69
C GLY A 488 8.26 6.24 2.56
N PHE A 489 7.85 5.09 2.05
CA PHE A 489 8.35 4.51 0.81
C PHE A 489 7.22 4.40 -0.23
N ASP A 490 7.56 3.97 -1.43
CA ASP A 490 6.69 4.00 -2.62
C ASP A 490 6.35 5.42 -3.10
N GLY A 491 7.40 6.24 -3.29
CA GLY A 491 7.32 7.58 -3.88
C GLY A 491 7.52 8.72 -2.88
N GLY A 492 7.30 8.47 -1.57
CA GLY A 492 7.20 9.51 -0.57
C GLY A 492 8.52 10.08 -0.05
N ASN A 493 9.41 9.29 0.35
CA ASN A 493 10.72 9.61 0.89
C ASN A 493 10.73 10.55 2.11
N PHE A 494 10.48 11.84 1.91
CA PHE A 494 10.54 12.87 2.94
C PHE A 494 9.59 14.00 2.56
N ILE A 495 8.59 14.22 3.39
CA ILE A 495 7.63 15.31 3.27
C ILE A 495 7.70 16.10 4.56
N GLN A 496 7.81 17.41 4.47
CA GLN A 496 7.90 18.29 5.63
C GLN A 496 6.91 19.44 5.51
N THR A 497 6.19 19.71 6.59
CA THR A 497 5.48 20.96 6.82
C THR A 497 6.28 21.85 7.75
N ILE A 498 6.15 23.16 7.59
CA ILE A 498 6.69 24.16 8.51
C ILE A 498 5.60 25.17 8.93
N ASP A 499 4.35 24.84 8.65
CA ASP A 499 3.17 25.67 8.93
C ASP A 499 2.03 24.88 9.59
N GLY A 500 2.39 23.79 10.30
CA GLY A 500 1.44 22.98 11.05
C GLY A 500 0.56 22.07 10.20
N GLY A 501 1.01 21.74 8.98
CA GLY A 501 0.28 20.82 8.09
C GLY A 501 -0.63 21.51 7.08
N LEU A 502 -0.57 22.84 6.96
CA LEU A 502 -1.32 23.58 5.93
C LEU A 502 -0.75 23.31 4.54
N THR A 503 0.58 23.38 4.44
CA THR A 503 1.32 23.08 3.21
C THR A 503 2.54 22.20 3.51
N TRP A 504 3.02 21.51 2.48
CA TRP A 504 4.07 20.52 2.56
C TRP A 504 5.10 20.73 1.46
N ARG A 505 6.36 20.39 1.73
CA ARG A 505 7.45 20.42 0.75
C ARG A 505 8.17 19.08 0.70
N ARG A 506 8.80 18.80 -0.42
CA ARG A 506 9.72 17.67 -0.60
C ARG A 506 11.09 18.19 -1.00
N THR A 507 12.11 17.97 -0.18
CA THR A 507 13.41 18.59 -0.37
C THR A 507 14.59 17.62 -0.49
N ILE A 508 14.35 16.31 -0.28
CA ILE A 508 15.43 15.30 -0.26
C ILE A 508 15.69 14.64 -1.62
N GLN A 509 15.09 15.13 -2.69
CA GLN A 509 15.08 14.51 -4.02
C GLN A 509 16.47 14.30 -4.62
N ASP A 510 17.41 15.22 -4.36
CA ASP A 510 18.74 15.16 -4.97
C ASP A 510 19.62 14.03 -4.41
N ILE A 511 19.33 13.56 -3.21
CA ILE A 511 20.11 12.51 -2.53
C ILE A 511 19.36 11.19 -2.36
N SER A 512 18.05 11.19 -2.57
CA SER A 512 17.20 10.01 -2.50
C SER A 512 16.72 9.64 -3.90
N ALA A 513 17.27 8.58 -4.45
CA ALA A 513 16.58 7.88 -5.54
C ALA A 513 15.47 7.01 -4.93
N TRP A 514 14.49 6.58 -5.71
CA TRP A 514 13.43 5.66 -5.31
C TRP A 514 13.79 4.77 -4.12
N GLY A 515 13.04 4.79 -3.01
CA GLY A 515 13.35 3.96 -1.85
C GLY A 515 13.03 4.55 -0.48
N GLY A 516 12.86 5.81 -0.29
CA GLY A 516 12.31 6.38 0.93
C GLY A 516 13.23 6.61 2.13
N GLY A 517 12.70 7.37 3.08
CA GLY A 517 13.22 7.49 4.43
C GLY A 517 12.76 6.32 5.30
N VAL A 518 13.64 5.82 6.14
CA VAL A 518 13.32 4.78 7.12
C VAL A 518 12.94 5.44 8.44
N GLU A 519 13.78 6.34 8.91
CA GLU A 519 13.66 7.04 10.18
C GLU A 519 14.30 8.43 10.10
N ALA A 520 13.78 9.40 10.82
CA ALA A 520 14.38 10.72 10.95
C ALA A 520 14.53 11.13 12.40
N ALA A 521 15.45 12.07 12.65
CA ALA A 521 15.63 12.66 13.97
C ALA A 521 16.06 14.11 13.85
N TYR A 522 15.54 14.99 14.71
CA TYR A 522 16.04 16.34 14.89
C TYR A 522 17.22 16.34 15.87
N SER A 523 18.17 17.23 15.61
CA SER A 523 19.31 17.41 16.50
C SER A 523 18.88 18.06 17.82
N PRO A 524 19.31 17.54 18.97
CA PRO A 524 19.09 18.20 20.26
C PRO A 524 19.95 19.48 20.42
N ASN A 525 20.98 19.65 19.60
CA ASN A 525 21.97 20.76 19.73
C ASN A 525 21.79 21.84 18.66
N ASN A 526 21.17 21.56 17.55
CA ASN A 526 20.93 22.46 16.44
C ASN A 526 19.52 22.35 15.92
N PRO A 527 18.61 23.29 16.19
CA PRO A 527 17.19 23.20 15.79
C PRO A 527 16.97 23.10 14.27
N ASP A 528 17.95 23.55 13.47
CA ASP A 528 17.87 23.47 12.00
C ASP A 528 18.47 22.18 11.44
N ARG A 529 19.00 21.29 12.30
CA ARG A 529 19.62 20.06 11.84
C ARG A 529 18.67 18.88 11.92
N ILE A 530 18.54 18.20 10.77
CA ILE A 530 17.72 16.99 10.61
C ILE A 530 18.59 15.87 10.03
N TYR A 531 18.49 14.69 10.60
CA TYR A 531 19.06 13.45 10.10
C TYR A 531 17.96 12.59 9.51
N VAL A 532 18.22 11.94 8.38
CA VAL A 532 17.28 10.99 7.74
C VAL A 532 18.04 9.76 7.31
N LEU A 533 17.69 8.62 7.87
CA LEU A 533 18.20 7.32 7.45
C LEU A 533 17.51 6.92 6.16
N LEU A 534 18.28 6.76 5.08
CA LEU A 534 17.76 6.46 3.75
C LEU A 534 18.01 5.01 3.37
N GLY A 535 16.94 4.33 2.97
CA GLY A 535 17.01 2.94 2.54
C GLY A 535 15.64 2.36 2.32
N GLN A 536 15.60 1.13 1.83
CA GLN A 536 14.39 0.34 1.70
C GLN A 536 14.75 -1.14 1.75
N PHE A 537 14.04 -1.91 2.59
CA PHE A 537 14.07 -3.38 2.71
C PHE A 537 15.45 -4.06 2.72
N SER A 538 16.24 -3.93 1.69
CA SER A 538 17.57 -4.55 1.56
C SER A 538 18.64 -3.58 1.03
N ASN A 539 18.29 -2.30 0.87
CA ASN A 539 19.16 -1.30 0.30
C ASN A 539 19.39 -0.15 1.27
N PHE A 540 20.58 -0.03 1.82
CA PHE A 540 21.04 1.19 2.46
C PHE A 540 21.43 2.22 1.39
N ARG A 541 21.03 3.48 1.59
CA ARG A 541 21.34 4.59 0.67
C ARG A 541 22.29 5.62 1.28
N GLY A 542 22.36 5.70 2.58
CA GLY A 542 23.13 6.67 3.32
C GLY A 542 22.30 7.36 4.39
N ILE A 543 22.89 8.34 5.05
CA ILE A 543 22.24 9.23 6.00
C ILE A 543 22.23 10.62 5.38
N GLY A 544 21.03 11.16 5.14
CA GLY A 544 20.80 12.52 4.73
C GLY A 544 20.95 13.44 5.95
N ILE A 545 21.69 14.52 5.83
CA ILE A 545 21.92 15.49 6.91
C ILE A 545 21.62 16.89 6.36
N SER A 546 20.67 17.56 6.97
CA SER A 546 20.35 18.97 6.73
C SER A 546 20.85 19.83 7.88
N ASP A 547 21.37 21.00 7.58
CA ASP A 547 21.76 22.03 8.55
C ASP A 547 20.93 23.32 8.38
N ASN A 548 19.82 23.24 7.63
CA ASN A 548 18.99 24.39 7.29
C ASN A 548 17.48 24.06 7.29
N GLY A 549 17.06 23.32 8.31
CA GLY A 549 15.65 22.98 8.55
C GLY A 549 15.04 22.11 7.46
N GLY A 550 15.81 21.21 6.83
CA GLY A 550 15.31 20.32 5.78
C GLY A 550 15.26 20.94 4.38
N SER A 551 15.73 22.19 4.18
CA SER A 551 15.69 22.83 2.87
C SER A 551 16.64 22.20 1.86
N THR A 552 17.81 21.73 2.33
CA THR A 552 18.77 20.95 1.53
C THR A 552 19.43 19.89 2.39
N PHE A 553 19.91 18.82 1.76
CA PHE A 553 20.57 17.71 2.44
C PHE A 553 21.93 17.41 1.80
N ARG A 554 22.91 17.08 2.63
CA ARG A 554 24.12 16.36 2.23
C ARG A 554 23.97 14.88 2.52
N LEU A 555 24.67 14.02 1.81
CA LEU A 555 24.61 12.58 1.99
C LEU A 555 25.90 12.08 2.64
N ALA A 556 25.79 11.44 3.80
CA ALA A 556 26.85 10.62 4.39
C ALA A 556 26.66 9.17 3.97
N ALA A 557 27.60 8.64 3.17
CA ALA A 557 27.53 7.27 2.65
C ALA A 557 28.91 6.74 2.26
N GLY A 558 29.05 5.42 2.25
CA GLY A 558 30.24 4.71 1.81
C GLY A 558 31.48 4.93 2.67
N ALA A 559 32.62 4.47 2.20
CA ALA A 559 33.88 4.48 2.96
C ALA A 559 34.36 5.88 3.38
N SER A 560 33.99 6.95 2.65
CA SER A 560 34.32 8.33 3.02
C SER A 560 33.63 8.80 4.30
N ALA A 561 32.45 8.25 4.59
CA ALA A 561 31.71 8.50 5.81
C ALA A 561 31.90 7.36 6.85
N GLY A 562 32.72 6.35 6.59
CA GLY A 562 32.88 5.20 7.44
C GLY A 562 31.69 4.25 7.47
N LEU A 563 30.80 4.36 6.48
CA LEU A 563 29.60 3.55 6.32
C LEU A 563 29.76 2.52 5.19
N PRO A 564 28.95 1.47 5.14
CA PRO A 564 28.96 0.54 4.01
C PRO A 564 28.68 1.23 2.67
N GLU A 565 29.15 0.60 1.58
CA GLU A 565 28.81 1.05 0.23
C GLU A 565 27.32 0.82 -0.08
N VAL A 566 26.72 1.75 -0.81
CA VAL A 566 25.28 1.92 -1.08
C VAL A 566 24.59 0.69 -1.73
N SER A 567 25.28 -0.31 -2.16
CA SER A 567 24.69 -1.32 -3.03
C SER A 567 24.88 -2.77 -2.64
N ASN A 568 25.02 -3.15 -1.42
CA ASN A 568 25.05 -4.61 -1.07
C ASN A 568 25.03 -4.84 0.44
N VAL A 569 24.16 -4.19 1.16
CA VAL A 569 24.04 -4.42 2.59
C VAL A 569 22.90 -5.41 2.83
N THR A 570 23.22 -6.62 3.24
CA THR A 570 22.21 -7.58 3.71
C THR A 570 21.56 -7.03 4.97
N GLY A 571 20.22 -6.97 5.03
CA GLY A 571 19.49 -6.41 6.17
C GLY A 571 19.12 -4.93 6.05
N GLY A 572 19.62 -4.21 5.04
CA GLY A 572 19.22 -2.83 4.76
C GLY A 572 19.57 -1.81 5.84
N ALA A 573 18.78 -0.73 5.91
CA ALA A 573 18.75 0.26 6.97
C ALA A 573 17.57 -0.06 7.90
N ALA A 574 17.76 0.01 9.22
CA ALA A 574 16.75 -0.48 10.16
C ALA A 574 16.37 0.52 11.25
N GLY A 575 17.31 1.27 11.85
CA GLY A 575 17.00 2.23 12.90
C GLY A 575 18.07 3.31 13.06
N MET A 576 17.69 4.47 13.60
CA MET A 576 18.59 5.58 13.87
C MET A 576 18.16 6.33 15.14
N ALA A 577 19.12 6.74 15.94
CA ALA A 577 18.86 7.59 17.10
C ALA A 577 19.91 8.70 17.22
N VAL A 578 19.49 9.86 17.72
CA VAL A 578 20.36 11.02 17.94
C VAL A 578 20.19 11.51 19.38
N THR A 579 21.31 11.82 20.03
CA THR A 579 21.32 12.36 21.39
C THR A 579 22.42 13.39 21.58
N ASP A 580 22.35 14.15 22.67
CA ASP A 580 23.41 15.10 23.02
C ASP A 580 24.60 14.40 23.72
N ALA A 581 25.80 14.70 23.27
CA ALA A 581 27.03 14.35 23.94
C ALA A 581 27.88 15.62 24.16
N ASN A 582 27.61 16.31 25.24
CA ASN A 582 28.33 17.54 25.63
C ASN A 582 28.28 18.64 24.56
N GLY A 583 27.15 18.87 23.95
CA GLY A 583 26.92 19.92 22.95
C GLY A 583 27.26 19.49 21.52
N THR A 584 27.48 18.21 21.29
CA THR A 584 27.67 17.60 19.95
C THR A 584 26.68 16.48 19.76
N ASP A 585 26.08 16.36 18.57
CA ASP A 585 25.19 15.26 18.27
C ASP A 585 25.95 13.94 18.21
N LEU A 586 25.53 13.00 19.03
CA LEU A 586 25.93 11.61 18.96
C LEU A 586 24.86 10.87 18.15
N VAL A 587 25.28 10.31 17.00
CA VAL A 587 24.35 9.67 16.06
C VAL A 587 24.61 8.17 16.02
N PHE A 588 23.57 7.39 16.17
CA PHE A 588 23.60 5.93 16.00
C PHE A 588 22.77 5.55 14.78
N ALA A 589 23.24 4.54 14.04
CA ALA A 589 22.51 4.00 12.90
C ALA A 589 22.71 2.47 12.80
N VAL A 590 21.65 1.74 12.59
CA VAL A 590 21.67 0.31 12.30
C VAL A 590 21.66 0.10 10.79
N VAL A 591 22.75 -0.44 10.27
CA VAL A 591 22.94 -0.68 8.84
C VAL A 591 23.54 -2.08 8.65
N GLY A 592 22.85 -2.94 7.89
CA GLY A 592 23.35 -4.28 7.61
C GLY A 592 23.51 -5.17 8.83
N GLU A 593 22.59 -5.09 9.77
CA GLU A 593 22.64 -5.83 11.05
C GLU A 593 23.83 -5.45 11.97
N LEU A 594 24.48 -4.30 11.70
CA LEU A 594 25.56 -3.76 12.51
C LEU A 594 25.16 -2.38 13.04
N LEU A 595 25.69 -2.02 14.23
CA LEU A 595 25.52 -0.70 14.80
C LEU A 595 26.70 0.18 14.40
N TYR A 596 26.40 1.36 13.89
CA TYR A 596 27.38 2.44 13.63
C TYR A 596 27.13 3.62 14.54
N ARG A 597 28.20 4.32 14.88
CA ARG A 597 28.21 5.51 15.76
C ARG A 597 29.03 6.62 15.15
N SER A 598 28.51 7.83 15.25
CA SER A 598 29.22 9.10 14.93
C SER A 598 29.33 9.95 16.19
N ASP A 599 30.54 10.47 16.45
CA ASP A 599 30.84 11.41 17.53
C ASP A 599 31.03 12.85 16.99
N ASP A 600 30.81 13.08 15.71
CA ASP A 600 31.07 14.33 14.98
C ASP A 600 29.86 14.83 14.20
N ALA A 601 28.66 14.61 14.76
CA ALA A 601 27.39 15.06 14.19
C ALA A 601 27.13 14.52 12.77
N GLY A 602 27.52 13.28 12.52
CA GLY A 602 27.25 12.57 11.27
C GLY A 602 28.26 12.83 10.14
N ASP A 603 29.38 13.50 10.44
CA ASP A 603 30.44 13.69 9.45
C ASP A 603 31.19 12.38 9.16
N SER A 604 31.41 11.56 10.20
CA SER A 604 31.98 10.23 10.07
C SER A 604 31.38 9.25 11.05
N PHE A 605 31.35 7.98 10.64
CA PHE A 605 30.82 6.87 11.43
C PHE A 605 31.87 5.77 11.62
N SER A 606 31.76 5.06 12.72
CA SER A 606 32.55 3.85 12.99
C SER A 606 31.63 2.73 13.50
N GLU A 607 31.92 1.51 13.08
CA GLU A 607 31.24 0.32 13.59
C GLU A 607 31.47 0.19 15.10
N VAL A 608 30.42 -0.09 15.85
CA VAL A 608 30.49 -0.40 17.29
C VAL A 608 30.84 -1.87 17.46
N PRO A 609 32.04 -2.19 18.01
CA PRO A 609 32.50 -3.58 18.07
C PRO A 609 31.62 -4.46 18.96
N GLY A 610 31.42 -5.71 18.54
CA GLY A 610 30.73 -6.73 19.33
C GLY A 610 29.21 -6.71 19.25
N ILE A 611 28.62 -5.81 18.43
CA ILE A 611 27.20 -5.82 18.10
C ILE A 611 27.00 -6.53 16.76
N SER A 612 26.10 -7.49 16.71
CA SER A 612 25.71 -8.19 15.49
C SER A 612 24.25 -8.60 15.53
N GLY A 613 23.63 -8.74 14.37
CA GLY A 613 22.20 -8.98 14.24
C GLY A 613 21.35 -7.83 14.78
N ALA A 614 21.89 -6.60 14.75
CA ALA A 614 21.19 -5.38 15.15
C ALA A 614 19.97 -5.16 14.26
N ARG A 615 18.88 -4.72 14.88
CA ARG A 615 17.59 -4.50 14.21
C ARG A 615 17.11 -3.09 14.39
N ASP A 616 17.37 -2.49 15.56
CA ASP A 616 16.97 -1.13 15.88
C ASP A 616 17.83 -0.54 17.00
N VAL A 617 17.84 0.78 17.12
CA VAL A 617 18.53 1.53 18.17
C VAL A 617 17.67 2.67 18.69
N ALA A 618 17.58 2.83 20.00
CA ALA A 618 16.86 3.92 20.63
C ALA A 618 17.69 4.52 21.77
N VAL A 619 17.51 5.82 22.02
CA VAL A 619 18.18 6.53 23.11
C VAL A 619 17.13 7.18 24.01
N THR A 620 17.18 6.90 25.29
CA THR A 620 16.31 7.50 26.30
C THR A 620 16.81 8.88 26.73
N PRO A 621 15.95 9.73 27.34
CA PRO A 621 16.35 11.08 27.76
C PRO A 621 17.50 11.15 28.75
N ASP A 622 17.80 10.10 29.50
CA ASP A 622 18.95 10.00 30.40
C ASP A 622 20.27 9.59 29.70
N GLY A 623 20.23 9.45 28.35
CA GLY A 623 21.37 9.06 27.52
C GLY A 623 21.66 7.56 27.49
N SER A 624 20.75 6.71 28.02
CA SER A 624 20.87 5.27 27.88
C SER A 624 20.59 4.83 26.45
N VAL A 625 21.47 4.01 25.87
CA VAL A 625 21.35 3.52 24.49
C VAL A 625 20.91 2.06 24.49
N PHE A 626 19.77 1.78 23.86
CA PHE A 626 19.24 0.45 23.67
C PHE A 626 19.43 0.00 22.23
N VAL A 627 19.79 -1.27 22.03
CA VAL A 627 19.92 -1.88 20.71
C VAL A 627 19.18 -3.21 20.72
N SER A 628 18.16 -3.34 19.89
CA SER A 628 17.52 -4.64 19.65
C SER A 628 18.38 -5.45 18.68
N THR A 629 18.56 -6.74 18.99
CA THR A 629 19.34 -7.66 18.16
C THR A 629 18.60 -8.99 17.99
N SER A 630 19.06 -9.81 17.06
CA SER A 630 18.58 -11.18 16.92
C SER A 630 18.82 -12.05 18.16
N GLY A 631 19.80 -11.65 19.02
CA GLY A 631 20.15 -12.32 20.26
C GLY A 631 19.48 -11.77 21.52
N GLY A 632 18.69 -10.71 21.40
CA GLY A 632 18.03 -9.99 22.51
C GLY A 632 18.36 -8.50 22.51
N THR A 633 17.86 -7.76 23.48
CA THR A 633 18.09 -6.32 23.61
C THR A 633 19.33 -6.05 24.49
N LEU A 634 20.15 -5.12 24.06
CA LEU A 634 21.36 -4.66 24.74
C LEU A 634 21.18 -3.22 25.23
N LEU A 635 21.84 -2.88 26.34
CA LEU A 635 21.84 -1.56 26.97
C LEU A 635 23.26 -1.07 27.17
N SER A 636 23.50 0.18 26.83
CA SER A 636 24.68 0.96 27.18
C SER A 636 24.27 2.16 28.05
N THR A 637 25.02 2.41 29.12
CA THR A 637 24.87 3.61 29.99
C THR A 637 26.10 4.50 29.92
N ASP A 638 26.99 4.27 28.96
CA ASP A 638 28.26 4.98 28.77
C ASP A 638 28.39 5.63 27.37
N GLY A 639 27.24 6.02 26.81
CA GLY A 639 27.16 6.67 25.50
C GLY A 639 27.44 5.73 24.33
N GLY A 640 27.10 4.45 24.45
CA GLY A 640 27.24 3.46 23.36
C GLY A 640 28.68 2.94 23.19
N THR A 641 29.53 3.03 24.22
CA THR A 641 30.90 2.47 24.16
C THR A 641 30.96 1.03 24.66
N GLY A 642 30.09 0.66 25.58
CA GLY A 642 29.97 -0.69 26.11
C GLY A 642 28.51 -1.11 26.23
N PHE A 643 28.20 -2.35 25.86
CA PHE A 643 26.85 -2.88 25.88
C PHE A 643 26.76 -4.13 26.74
N ASN A 644 25.67 -4.24 27.51
CA ASN A 644 25.31 -5.38 28.31
C ASN A 644 23.88 -5.82 28.00
N PRO A 645 23.51 -7.09 28.24
CA PRO A 645 22.10 -7.50 28.08
C PRO A 645 21.16 -6.63 28.91
N ALA A 646 20.08 -6.15 28.30
CA ALA A 646 19.02 -5.40 28.97
C ALA A 646 18.00 -6.37 29.58
N GLY A 647 18.30 -6.94 30.75
CA GLY A 647 17.45 -7.94 31.40
C GLY A 647 17.37 -9.25 30.61
N ALA A 648 16.21 -9.91 30.72
CA ALA A 648 15.86 -11.09 29.93
C ALA A 648 14.70 -10.70 28.99
N PRO A 649 14.98 -10.08 27.84
CA PRO A 649 13.93 -9.65 26.94
C PRO A 649 13.18 -10.85 26.36
N PRO A 650 11.91 -10.70 26.05
CA PRO A 650 11.23 -11.67 25.21
C PRO A 650 11.99 -11.81 23.89
N ALA A 651 12.00 -13.00 23.34
CA ALA A 651 12.66 -13.24 22.07
C ALA A 651 11.94 -12.44 20.95
N GLY A 652 12.68 -11.73 20.11
CA GLY A 652 12.14 -11.20 18.88
C GLY A 652 11.74 -9.73 18.84
N ILE A 653 12.12 -8.91 19.84
CA ILE A 653 11.95 -7.45 19.71
C ILE A 653 12.66 -6.98 18.45
N THR A 654 11.90 -6.28 17.59
CA THR A 654 12.35 -5.78 16.30
C THR A 654 12.53 -4.27 16.31
N THR A 655 11.65 -3.55 17.01
CA THR A 655 11.61 -2.09 17.00
C THR A 655 11.53 -1.56 18.44
N LEU A 656 12.18 -0.44 18.68
CA LEU A 656 12.29 0.21 19.99
C LEU A 656 11.71 1.62 19.93
N TYR A 657 11.01 2.01 21.00
CA TYR A 657 10.40 3.34 21.14
C TYR A 657 10.75 3.93 22.51
N THR A 658 10.93 5.22 22.56
CA THR A 658 11.26 5.97 23.79
C THR A 658 10.28 7.12 24.01
N SER A 659 10.19 7.61 25.22
CA SER A 659 9.40 8.79 25.55
C SER A 659 10.26 9.80 26.32
N GLN A 660 10.06 11.07 26.02
CA GLN A 660 10.69 12.16 26.77
C GLN A 660 10.21 12.21 28.23
N ALA A 661 9.03 11.68 28.52
CA ALA A 661 8.45 11.62 29.86
C ALA A 661 9.09 10.55 30.77
N GLU A 662 9.79 9.55 30.21
CA GLU A 662 10.25 8.37 30.94
C GLU A 662 11.73 8.09 30.74
N PRO A 663 12.64 8.79 31.44
CA PRO A 663 14.08 8.53 31.36
C PRO A 663 14.41 7.07 31.75
N GLY A 664 15.20 6.39 30.91
CA GLY A 664 15.63 5.01 31.15
C GLY A 664 14.58 3.93 30.86
N VAL A 665 13.41 4.31 30.38
CA VAL A 665 12.36 3.37 29.92
C VAL A 665 12.40 3.24 28.40
N VAL A 666 12.27 2.00 27.91
CA VAL A 666 12.13 1.71 26.49
C VAL A 666 10.95 0.77 26.26
N TYR A 667 10.22 1.02 25.19
CA TYR A 667 9.16 0.14 24.69
C TYR A 667 9.70 -0.67 23.52
N GLY A 668 9.37 -1.95 23.46
CA GLY A 668 9.80 -2.85 22.40
C GLY A 668 8.62 -3.55 21.76
N VAL A 669 8.64 -3.64 20.43
CA VAL A 669 7.64 -4.41 19.69
C VAL A 669 8.28 -5.68 19.14
N ALA A 670 7.60 -6.80 19.35
CA ALA A 670 7.93 -8.09 18.76
C ALA A 670 6.85 -8.47 17.74
N PHE A 671 7.17 -8.33 16.45
CA PHE A 671 6.32 -8.76 15.36
C PHE A 671 6.59 -10.22 15.04
N ARG A 672 5.91 -11.13 15.77
CA ARG A 672 6.19 -12.55 15.71
C ARG A 672 5.00 -13.41 16.15
N GLU A 673 4.71 -14.47 15.37
CA GLU A 673 3.69 -15.44 15.72
C GLU A 673 4.01 -16.17 17.02
N GLY A 674 3.07 -16.18 17.95
CA GLY A 674 3.09 -16.95 19.19
C GLY A 674 3.56 -16.19 20.44
N ASP A 675 4.45 -15.20 20.30
CA ASP A 675 4.98 -14.35 21.38
C ASP A 675 5.19 -12.89 20.91
N GLY A 676 4.39 -12.44 19.96
CA GLY A 676 4.35 -11.06 19.50
C GLY A 676 3.71 -10.13 20.52
N GLY A 677 3.80 -8.83 20.28
CA GLY A 677 3.17 -7.81 21.10
C GLY A 677 4.08 -6.65 21.46
N MET A 678 3.60 -5.79 22.35
CA MET A 678 4.33 -4.66 22.89
C MET A 678 4.79 -4.94 24.32
N TYR A 679 6.03 -4.59 24.59
CA TYR A 679 6.71 -4.79 25.87
C TYR A 679 7.28 -3.47 26.38
N ARG A 680 7.33 -3.28 27.70
CA ARG A 680 7.96 -2.15 28.38
C ARG A 680 9.14 -2.65 29.24
N PHE A 681 10.29 -2.03 29.06
CA PHE A 681 11.47 -2.24 29.92
C PHE A 681 11.56 -1.10 30.93
N ASP A 682 11.63 -1.48 32.21
CA ASP A 682 11.83 -0.53 33.30
C ASP A 682 12.58 -1.23 34.44
N GLY A 683 13.59 -0.53 35.00
CA GLY A 683 14.32 -1.04 36.17
C GLY A 683 15.03 -2.37 35.98
N GLY A 684 15.29 -2.82 34.76
CA GLY A 684 15.95 -4.09 34.43
C GLY A 684 15.00 -5.23 34.08
N GLU A 685 13.70 -4.99 34.02
CA GLU A 685 12.68 -6.02 33.76
C GLU A 685 11.82 -5.65 32.54
N TRP A 686 11.43 -6.66 31.75
CA TRP A 686 10.49 -6.53 30.64
C TRP A 686 9.09 -6.99 31.08
N THR A 687 8.08 -6.18 30.79
CA THR A 687 6.68 -6.47 31.01
C THR A 687 5.91 -6.37 29.71
N GLN A 688 5.13 -7.39 29.37
CA GLN A 688 4.21 -7.32 28.24
C GLN A 688 2.99 -6.47 28.59
N LEU A 689 2.71 -5.47 27.76
CA LEU A 689 1.57 -4.57 27.93
C LEU A 689 0.46 -4.81 26.91
N PHE A 690 0.80 -5.31 25.71
CA PHE A 690 -0.16 -5.60 24.67
C PHE A 690 0.18 -6.94 24.01
N ASP A 691 -0.80 -7.83 23.93
CA ASP A 691 -0.65 -9.20 23.43
C ASP A 691 -1.38 -9.33 22.08
N ASP A 692 -0.77 -8.80 21.03
CA ASP A 692 -1.23 -8.97 19.66
C ASP A 692 -0.02 -9.15 18.74
N PHE A 693 0.00 -10.24 18.00
CA PHE A 693 1.03 -10.56 17.02
C PHE A 693 1.30 -9.43 16.01
N PHE A 694 0.27 -8.65 15.69
CA PHE A 694 0.34 -7.57 14.69
C PHE A 694 0.76 -6.21 15.25
N ALA A 695 1.10 -6.09 16.53
CA ALA A 695 1.65 -4.86 17.10
C ALA A 695 2.89 -4.41 16.30
N HIS A 696 2.94 -3.14 15.92
CA HIS A 696 4.01 -2.61 15.07
C HIS A 696 4.54 -1.26 15.56
N GLY A 697 3.72 -0.22 15.69
CA GLY A 697 4.11 1.11 16.13
C GLY A 697 3.61 1.41 17.53
N VAL A 698 4.36 2.18 18.31
CA VAL A 698 4.02 2.61 19.66
C VAL A 698 4.22 4.10 19.80
N ALA A 699 3.24 4.81 20.35
CA ALA A 699 3.38 6.18 20.78
C ALA A 699 3.09 6.30 22.29
N VAL A 700 3.87 7.14 22.96
CA VAL A 700 3.72 7.45 24.38
C VAL A 700 3.44 8.93 24.51
N ASN A 701 2.34 9.30 25.17
CA ASN A 701 2.02 10.70 25.38
C ASN A 701 3.14 11.40 26.19
N PRO A 702 3.74 12.47 25.67
CA PRO A 702 4.92 13.10 26.27
C PRO A 702 4.63 13.79 27.61
N GLU A 703 3.38 14.13 27.92
CA GLU A 703 2.97 14.72 29.19
C GLU A 703 2.35 13.71 30.16
N ASN A 704 1.84 12.59 29.64
CA ASN A 704 1.19 11.57 30.45
C ASN A 704 1.55 10.14 29.98
N PRO A 705 2.59 9.52 30.52
CA PRO A 705 3.03 8.20 30.09
C PRO A 705 2.04 7.05 30.42
N GLN A 706 0.95 7.33 31.13
CA GLN A 706 -0.16 6.38 31.27
C GLN A 706 -0.99 6.31 29.97
N GLN A 707 -0.90 7.31 29.11
CA GLN A 707 -1.56 7.31 27.81
C GLN A 707 -0.62 6.78 26.75
N LEU A 708 -1.00 5.64 26.18
CA LEU A 708 -0.24 4.90 25.19
C LEU A 708 -1.10 4.64 23.95
N ALA A 709 -0.48 4.65 22.79
CA ALA A 709 -1.11 4.14 21.57
C ALA A 709 -0.26 3.00 20.98
N VAL A 710 -0.93 1.94 20.53
CA VAL A 710 -0.33 0.86 19.74
C VAL A 710 -1.06 0.76 18.42
N VAL A 711 -0.32 0.72 17.34
CA VAL A 711 -0.88 0.46 16.01
C VAL A 711 -0.51 -0.94 15.54
N THR A 712 -1.43 -1.56 14.80
CA THR A 712 -1.25 -2.91 14.30
C THR A 712 -1.08 -2.92 12.79
N THR A 713 -0.26 -3.84 12.29
CA THR A 713 -0.07 -4.09 10.85
C THR A 713 0.10 -5.58 10.60
N GLU A 714 0.12 -5.94 9.35
CA GLU A 714 0.36 -7.32 8.92
C GLU A 714 1.28 -7.32 7.69
N PRO A 715 1.79 -8.46 7.27
CA PRO A 715 2.52 -8.55 6.01
C PRO A 715 1.69 -7.95 4.88
N GLN A 716 2.32 -7.11 4.11
CA GLN A 716 1.75 -6.21 3.12
C GLN A 716 0.83 -6.87 2.08
N PHE A 717 1.00 -8.15 1.85
CA PHE A 717 0.34 -8.92 0.79
C PHE A 717 -0.45 -10.11 1.33
N ASN A 718 -1.13 -9.95 2.45
CA ASN A 718 -2.06 -10.97 2.92
C ASN A 718 -3.39 -10.86 2.17
N ASP A 719 -3.98 -12.00 1.85
CA ASP A 719 -5.28 -12.07 1.17
C ASP A 719 -6.43 -11.49 2.01
N ILE A 720 -6.32 -11.49 3.33
CA ILE A 720 -7.30 -10.89 4.25
C ILE A 720 -6.54 -10.14 5.33
N SER A 721 -7.00 -8.92 5.64
CA SER A 721 -6.44 -8.13 6.72
C SER A 721 -6.84 -8.71 8.09
N SER A 722 -5.83 -8.87 8.94
CA SER A 722 -5.99 -9.27 10.35
C SER A 722 -5.58 -8.16 11.31
N ALA A 723 -5.07 -7.04 10.81
CA ALA A 723 -4.72 -5.89 11.62
C ALA A 723 -5.98 -5.24 12.21
N THR A 724 -5.89 -4.80 13.45
CA THR A 724 -7.03 -4.33 14.25
C THR A 724 -7.06 -2.80 14.44
N GLY A 725 -6.08 -2.08 13.86
CA GLY A 725 -6.07 -0.62 13.85
C GLY A 725 -5.26 0.00 14.98
N VAL A 726 -5.80 1.05 15.58
CA VAL A 726 -5.22 1.80 16.71
C VAL A 726 -5.84 1.31 17.99
N HIS A 727 -5.00 1.06 18.99
CA HIS A 727 -5.42 0.75 20.35
C HIS A 727 -4.87 1.80 21.30
N LEU A 728 -5.73 2.39 22.12
CA LEU A 728 -5.37 3.38 23.14
C LEU A 728 -5.50 2.81 24.55
N SER A 729 -4.56 3.16 25.41
CA SER A 729 -4.58 2.93 26.85
C SER A 729 -4.47 4.27 27.57
N ASN A 730 -5.18 4.42 28.70
CA ASN A 730 -5.05 5.55 29.61
C ASN A 730 -4.57 5.13 31.01
N ASP A 731 -4.18 3.88 31.16
CA ASP A 731 -3.80 3.26 32.44
C ASP A 731 -2.44 2.54 32.35
N GLY A 732 -1.55 3.02 31.48
CA GLY A 732 -0.21 2.50 31.31
C GLY A 732 -0.16 1.09 30.69
N GLY A 733 -1.16 0.75 29.88
CA GLY A 733 -1.24 -0.53 29.18
C GLY A 733 -1.97 -1.62 29.96
N ALA A 734 -2.63 -1.29 31.09
CA ALA A 734 -3.42 -2.27 31.82
C ALA A 734 -4.73 -2.63 31.11
N SER A 735 -5.29 -1.68 30.34
CA SER A 735 -6.44 -1.91 29.45
C SER A 735 -6.28 -1.16 28.12
N TRP A 736 -6.95 -1.65 27.07
CA TRP A 736 -6.84 -1.12 25.72
C TRP A 736 -8.21 -0.98 25.05
N THR A 737 -8.42 0.14 24.37
CA THR A 737 -9.64 0.45 23.62
C THR A 737 -9.28 0.61 22.13
N PRO A 738 -9.86 -0.17 21.20
CA PRO A 738 -9.64 0.03 19.79
C PRO A 738 -10.36 1.29 19.30
N ILE A 739 -9.69 2.09 18.46
CA ILE A 739 -10.24 3.28 17.81
C ILE A 739 -9.89 3.20 16.32
N VAL A 740 -10.92 3.09 15.49
CA VAL A 740 -10.77 2.91 14.04
C VAL A 740 -11.67 3.84 13.20
N ASP A 741 -12.57 4.58 13.86
CA ASP A 741 -13.51 5.47 13.17
C ASP A 741 -12.76 6.53 12.34
N GLY A 742 -13.18 6.73 11.11
CA GLY A 742 -12.50 7.64 10.15
C GLY A 742 -11.24 7.09 9.48
N LEU A 743 -10.71 5.93 9.91
CA LEU A 743 -9.59 5.29 9.22
C LEU A 743 -10.07 4.53 7.98
N PRO A 744 -9.39 4.67 6.83
CA PRO A 744 -9.74 3.92 5.63
C PRO A 744 -9.33 2.46 5.74
N MET A 745 -8.35 2.17 6.61
CA MET A 745 -7.77 0.84 6.80
C MET A 745 -7.30 0.64 8.24
N THR A 746 -7.26 -0.61 8.66
CA THR A 746 -6.75 -1.00 9.98
C THR A 746 -5.25 -1.36 9.98
N ARG A 747 -4.60 -1.32 8.82
CA ARG A 747 -3.16 -1.59 8.66
C ARG A 747 -2.37 -0.30 8.85
N LEU A 748 -1.74 -0.16 10.02
CA LEU A 748 -0.95 1.03 10.38
C LEU A 748 0.48 0.63 10.76
N ARG A 749 1.42 1.52 10.52
CA ARG A 749 2.84 1.24 10.77
C ARG A 749 3.44 2.13 11.84
N THR A 750 3.02 3.38 11.91
CA THR A 750 3.61 4.35 12.82
C THR A 750 2.53 5.17 13.53
N ALA A 751 2.84 5.61 14.70
CA ALA A 751 2.01 6.52 15.51
C ALA A 751 2.92 7.44 16.31
N GLU A 752 2.53 8.71 16.50
CA GLU A 752 3.25 9.66 17.32
C GLU A 752 2.29 10.67 17.92
N PHE A 753 2.43 10.96 19.22
CA PHE A 753 1.74 12.08 19.86
C PHE A 753 2.46 13.39 19.55
N ASP A 754 1.68 14.42 19.26
CA ASP A 754 2.23 15.77 19.05
C ASP A 754 2.79 16.32 20.39
N PRO A 755 4.09 16.59 20.51
CA PRO A 755 4.67 17.01 21.76
C PRO A 755 4.23 18.42 22.22
N ALA A 756 3.72 19.25 21.31
CA ALA A 756 3.18 20.57 21.61
C ALA A 756 1.67 20.55 21.84
N ASN A 757 0.99 19.50 21.43
CA ASN A 757 -0.43 19.25 21.63
C ASN A 757 -0.66 17.78 21.96
N PRO A 758 -0.39 17.33 23.19
CA PRO A 758 -0.43 15.92 23.56
C PRO A 758 -1.82 15.24 23.43
N GLU A 759 -2.85 16.02 23.14
CA GLU A 759 -4.18 15.53 22.81
C GLU A 759 -4.31 15.09 21.34
N ARG A 760 -3.33 15.42 20.50
CA ARG A 760 -3.26 15.07 19.08
C ARG A 760 -2.38 13.84 18.88
N LEU A 761 -2.93 12.81 18.24
CA LEU A 761 -2.21 11.63 17.80
C LEU A 761 -2.20 11.58 16.27
N VAL A 762 -1.04 11.44 15.67
CA VAL A 762 -0.88 11.22 14.24
C VAL A 762 -0.52 9.76 14.01
N VAL A 763 -1.14 9.13 13.02
CA VAL A 763 -0.87 7.74 12.64
C VAL A 763 -0.60 7.62 11.16
N GLY A 764 0.29 6.72 10.80
CA GLY A 764 0.63 6.43 9.40
C GLY A 764 0.14 5.06 8.97
N THR A 765 -0.47 5.00 7.79
CA THR A 765 -1.06 3.79 7.22
C THR A 765 -0.10 3.06 6.28
N THR A 766 -0.48 1.85 5.89
CA THR A 766 0.25 1.04 4.90
C THR A 766 -0.32 1.25 3.50
N GLY A 767 -0.42 2.50 3.03
CA GLY A 767 -0.83 2.78 1.65
C GLY A 767 -1.89 3.87 1.46
N ARG A 768 -2.33 4.54 2.56
CA ARG A 768 -3.31 5.64 2.49
C ARG A 768 -2.81 6.91 3.18
N GLY A 769 -1.48 7.05 3.34
CA GLY A 769 -0.86 8.22 3.96
C GLY A 769 -1.13 8.32 5.46
N PHE A 770 -1.29 9.55 5.95
CA PHE A 770 -1.31 9.88 7.37
C PHE A 770 -2.66 10.43 7.80
N TYR A 771 -3.04 10.11 9.04
CA TYR A 771 -4.30 10.52 9.67
C TYR A 771 -4.03 11.06 11.06
N GLU A 772 -4.90 11.91 11.55
CA GLU A 772 -4.83 12.46 12.89
C GLU A 772 -6.15 12.34 13.63
N ILE A 773 -6.06 12.26 14.94
CA ILE A 773 -7.20 12.34 15.86
C ILE A 773 -6.82 13.28 17.00
N SER A 774 -7.79 14.09 17.43
CA SER A 774 -7.65 14.91 18.63
C SER A 774 -8.62 14.42 19.70
N PHE A 775 -8.10 14.23 20.90
CA PHE A 775 -8.88 13.83 22.06
C PHE A 775 -9.34 15.06 22.84
N PRO A 776 -10.57 15.13 23.36
CA PRO A 776 -10.99 16.27 24.16
C PRO A 776 -10.24 16.32 25.50
N GLU A 777 -10.01 17.55 26.04
CA GLU A 777 -9.28 17.85 27.30
C GLU A 777 -9.68 17.02 28.54
N ALA A 778 -10.81 16.32 28.51
CA ALA A 778 -11.30 15.52 29.64
C ALA A 778 -10.42 14.27 29.95
N LEU A 779 -9.42 13.98 29.15
CA LEU A 779 -8.52 12.83 29.33
C LEU A 779 -7.17 13.17 29.97
N SER A 780 -6.93 14.43 30.27
CA SER A 780 -5.68 14.92 30.87
C SER A 780 -5.72 15.00 32.43
N SER A 781 -6.77 14.49 33.09
CA SER A 781 -6.91 14.58 34.55
C SER A 781 -6.88 13.23 35.25
#